data_08067d843ab184f2b36d98f3335037c4
#
_entry.id   08067d843ab184f2b36d98f3335037c4
#
_cell.length_a   1.000
_cell.length_b   1.000
_cell.length_c   1.000
_cell.angle_alpha   90.00
_cell.angle_beta   90.00
_cell.angle_gamma   90.00
#
_symmetry.space_group_name_H-M   'P 1'
#
loop_
_entity.id
_entity.type
_entity.pdbx_description
1 polymer ?
#
loop_
_entity_poly.entity_id
_entity_poly.type
_entity_poly.pdbx_seq_one_letter_code
_entity_poly.pdbx_strand_id
1 'polypeptide(L)'
;MNSISVIIPVYQTESQAKAAIQSVLDQHVSVPVEVVVVFDGPSSYIDEIRSSYPTCTIIEQSHQGVYAARRNGVQAASGDYVIFLDSDDILAPRALYTYIKAYEKSRGEVIIGKISPVYNKKKWLMPIDDDRYFFYSRTKFNSRHLTTIHGWMIKKELLQTLPTLETTWYADTIIAHTVISQLTNITSVNYIVYGRNSRSTPLDGQSLFQLRDITTLSDISRIYGILSAETKDEEVQKFLNTWYKRFISKRGRTLLERSASNTQQAEVFNHVAYDLKRMPIKSKYLKAWSTGSYAMFKFYITAVKTKRTLRTARRKKIKNGLMLYRLFQKMPIKDNLVLFESFLGRSYSDNPKALYLHLQEKHPELELVWIFAQEPSDDVKEACPNWVLRNSFTYYQYMARAKYWIFNTRQPLSLKKREETIYLQTWHGTPLKRLGLDMEDVHMAGTNAIRYKKNFYNQAQEWNYLISPNAYSSEIFKSAFGFQNTMLETGYPRNDLLYADNQAGLISEIKTKLNIPADKKIVLYAPTWRDDEFIARGKYRFDLQLNLNEMQARLGDEYVVLLRMHYLIAQNMDISGHEGFAYDVSSYGDIAELYLISDILITDYSSVFFDYAHLQRPMIFFTYDLEKYASTLRGFYFDFEEVVPGPLLKETNQVIDYIEQIDTKSVAYQEKYDRFLERFCSLDDGTASERVLAELFPNTTHSTIDDETTDTE
;
A
#
# COMPACT_ATOMS: atom_id res chain seq x y z
N MET A 1 38.89 -19.13 15.08
CA MET A 1 37.71 -18.39 15.60
C MET A 1 37.19 -19.16 16.77
N ASN A 2 37.34 -18.57 17.94
CA ASN A 2 36.97 -19.22 19.19
C ASN A 2 35.66 -18.67 19.76
N SER A 3 35.26 -17.44 19.33
CA SER A 3 34.05 -16.78 19.83
C SER A 3 33.54 -15.70 18.86
N ILE A 4 32.23 -15.36 18.98
CA ILE A 4 31.55 -14.35 18.18
C ILE A 4 30.79 -13.42 19.12
N SER A 5 30.90 -12.09 18.91
CA SER A 5 30.06 -11.10 19.58
C SER A 5 29.08 -10.50 18.59
N VAL A 6 27.78 -10.46 18.95
CA VAL A 6 26.75 -9.76 18.18
C VAL A 6 26.39 -8.47 18.90
N ILE A 7 26.61 -7.35 18.24
CA ILE A 7 26.40 -6.00 18.80
C ILE A 7 25.08 -5.44 18.28
N ILE A 8 24.18 -5.09 19.22
CA ILE A 8 22.84 -4.60 18.95
C ILE A 8 22.67 -3.19 19.50
N PRO A 9 22.81 -2.13 18.66
CA PRO A 9 22.51 -0.77 19.08
C PRO A 9 21.00 -0.56 19.17
N VAL A 10 20.52 0.06 20.27
CA VAL A 10 19.10 0.29 20.55
C VAL A 10 18.85 1.78 20.76
N TYR A 11 17.94 2.36 19.95
CA TYR A 11 17.44 3.73 20.11
C TYR A 11 16.05 3.83 19.49
N GLN A 12 15.01 4.14 20.28
CA GLN A 12 13.60 4.25 19.85
C GLN A 12 13.05 3.00 19.14
N THR A 13 13.64 1.82 19.39
CA THR A 13 13.26 0.52 18.81
C THR A 13 13.25 -0.59 19.87
N GLU A 14 13.06 -0.18 21.12
CA GLU A 14 13.21 -1.05 22.30
C GLU A 14 12.26 -2.25 22.26
N SER A 15 11.01 -2.03 21.85
CA SER A 15 10.01 -3.11 21.73
C SER A 15 10.40 -4.19 20.69
N GLN A 16 11.24 -3.83 19.73
CA GLN A 16 11.72 -4.72 18.65
C GLN A 16 13.02 -5.41 19.01
N ALA A 17 13.82 -4.82 19.93
CA ALA A 17 15.13 -5.34 20.35
C ALA A 17 15.06 -6.78 20.90
N LYS A 18 13.94 -7.16 21.54
CA LYS A 18 13.71 -8.54 22.02
C LYS A 18 13.76 -9.56 20.89
N ALA A 19 13.16 -9.25 19.74
CA ALA A 19 13.18 -10.14 18.58
C ALA A 19 14.58 -10.26 17.97
N ALA A 20 15.35 -9.16 17.95
CA ALA A 20 16.73 -9.17 17.53
C ALA A 20 17.59 -10.04 18.45
N ILE A 21 17.52 -9.84 19.77
CA ILE A 21 18.24 -10.63 20.78
C ILE A 21 17.86 -12.11 20.65
N GLN A 22 16.56 -12.42 20.62
CA GLN A 22 16.08 -13.81 20.52
C GLN A 22 16.60 -14.50 19.26
N SER A 23 16.66 -13.78 18.13
CA SER A 23 17.18 -14.32 16.86
C SER A 23 18.66 -14.73 16.93
N VAL A 24 19.42 -14.15 17.85
CA VAL A 24 20.81 -14.53 18.13
C VAL A 24 20.87 -15.72 19.07
N LEU A 25 20.06 -15.71 20.14
CA LEU A 25 20.02 -16.78 21.13
C LEU A 25 19.50 -18.09 20.55
N ASP A 26 18.64 -18.03 19.55
CA ASP A 26 18.12 -19.20 18.81
C ASP A 26 19.14 -19.83 17.84
N GLN A 27 20.36 -19.27 17.75
CA GLN A 27 21.43 -19.84 16.91
C GLN A 27 22.15 -20.98 17.66
N HIS A 28 21.89 -22.21 17.24
CA HIS A 28 22.56 -23.39 17.84
C HIS A 28 23.92 -23.64 17.16
N VAL A 29 25.00 -23.20 17.79
CA VAL A 29 26.39 -23.34 17.31
C VAL A 29 27.32 -23.82 18.42
N SER A 30 28.47 -24.41 18.02
CA SER A 30 29.44 -24.96 18.97
C SER A 30 30.44 -23.94 19.54
N VAL A 31 30.47 -22.73 18.98
CA VAL A 31 31.35 -21.65 19.46
C VAL A 31 30.59 -20.74 20.42
N PRO A 32 31.23 -20.19 21.46
CA PRO A 32 30.62 -19.18 22.33
C PRO A 32 30.13 -17.98 21.57
N VAL A 33 28.89 -17.55 21.87
CA VAL A 33 28.25 -16.37 21.27
C VAL A 33 27.90 -15.40 22.39
N GLU A 34 28.43 -14.20 22.31
CA GLU A 34 28.12 -13.07 23.18
C GLU A 34 27.13 -12.12 22.50
N VAL A 35 26.15 -11.63 23.25
CA VAL A 35 25.25 -10.57 22.80
C VAL A 35 25.54 -9.31 23.59
N VAL A 36 25.95 -8.23 22.90
CA VAL A 36 26.21 -6.92 23.47
C VAL A 36 25.12 -5.96 23.02
N VAL A 37 24.27 -5.52 23.95
CA VAL A 37 23.18 -4.58 23.68
C VAL A 37 23.61 -3.19 24.15
N VAL A 38 23.59 -2.21 23.26
CA VAL A 38 24.03 -0.83 23.56
C VAL A 38 22.85 0.11 23.44
N PHE A 39 22.36 0.62 24.58
CA PHE A 39 21.31 1.63 24.63
C PHE A 39 21.93 3.02 24.40
N ASP A 40 21.49 3.70 23.34
CA ASP A 40 21.94 5.02 22.93
C ASP A 40 20.98 6.11 23.41
N GLY A 41 20.93 6.30 24.72
CA GLY A 41 20.04 7.20 25.43
C GLY A 41 19.22 6.50 26.52
N PRO A 42 18.54 7.27 27.38
CA PRO A 42 17.71 6.70 28.44
C PRO A 42 16.53 5.90 27.86
N SER A 43 16.23 4.75 28.43
CA SER A 43 15.11 3.89 28.04
C SER A 43 14.50 3.18 29.24
N SER A 44 13.18 3.17 29.32
CA SER A 44 12.43 2.40 30.32
C SER A 44 12.50 0.88 30.13
N TYR A 45 13.02 0.42 28.99
CA TYR A 45 13.13 -1.01 28.66
C TYR A 45 14.43 -1.67 29.14
N ILE A 46 15.39 -0.91 29.67
CA ILE A 46 16.71 -1.43 30.07
C ILE A 46 16.58 -2.53 31.12
N ASP A 47 15.83 -2.27 32.20
CA ASP A 47 15.65 -3.24 33.28
C ASP A 47 14.84 -4.48 32.82
N GLU A 48 13.90 -4.29 31.91
CA GLU A 48 13.15 -5.39 31.31
C GLU A 48 14.05 -6.28 30.45
N ILE A 49 14.90 -5.70 29.61
CA ILE A 49 15.88 -6.45 28.80
C ILE A 49 16.89 -7.15 29.71
N ARG A 50 17.40 -6.47 30.75
CA ARG A 50 18.36 -7.05 31.72
C ARG A 50 17.77 -8.24 32.45
N SER A 51 16.49 -8.15 32.85
CA SER A 51 15.80 -9.26 33.53
C SER A 51 15.45 -10.41 32.58
N SER A 52 15.03 -10.11 31.35
CA SER A 52 14.63 -11.11 30.37
C SER A 52 15.82 -11.85 29.74
N TYR A 53 16.98 -11.20 29.64
CA TYR A 53 18.18 -11.71 28.98
C TYR A 53 19.42 -11.52 29.84
N PRO A 54 19.54 -12.22 30.99
CA PRO A 54 20.62 -12.00 31.94
C PRO A 54 22.02 -12.40 31.42
N THR A 55 22.08 -13.13 30.32
CA THR A 55 23.35 -13.51 29.66
C THR A 55 23.88 -12.46 28.69
N CYS A 56 23.09 -11.39 28.39
CA CYS A 56 23.52 -10.32 27.52
C CYS A 56 24.33 -9.26 28.28
N THR A 57 25.38 -8.78 27.65
CA THR A 57 26.13 -7.60 28.13
C THR A 57 25.34 -6.34 27.74
N ILE A 58 24.94 -5.53 28.75
CA ILE A 58 24.16 -4.31 28.51
C ILE A 58 25.04 -3.10 28.77
N ILE A 59 25.10 -2.19 27.80
CA ILE A 59 25.81 -0.92 27.88
C ILE A 59 24.81 0.21 27.74
N GLU A 60 24.93 1.20 28.61
CA GLU A 60 24.15 2.43 28.57
C GLU A 60 25.08 3.60 28.26
N GLN A 61 24.68 4.43 27.29
CA GLN A 61 25.39 5.66 26.94
C GLN A 61 24.44 6.82 26.78
N SER A 62 24.89 8.06 26.88
CA SER A 62 24.15 9.22 26.43
C SER A 62 23.96 9.16 24.92
N HIS A 63 22.87 9.75 24.40
CA HIS A 63 22.59 9.71 22.97
C HIS A 63 23.72 10.34 22.13
N GLN A 64 24.47 9.53 21.42
CA GLN A 64 25.62 9.89 20.57
C GLN A 64 25.47 9.35 19.13
N GLY A 65 24.40 8.63 18.84
CA GLY A 65 24.10 8.05 17.53
C GLY A 65 24.66 6.63 17.34
N VAL A 66 24.11 5.96 16.33
CA VAL A 66 24.38 4.53 16.05
C VAL A 66 25.86 4.20 15.82
N TYR A 67 26.64 5.14 15.30
CA TYR A 67 28.08 4.94 15.12
C TYR A 67 28.81 4.80 16.45
N ALA A 68 28.54 5.71 17.39
CA ALA A 68 29.13 5.67 18.73
C ALA A 68 28.69 4.40 19.49
N ALA A 69 27.41 4.05 19.42
CA ALA A 69 26.88 2.83 20.02
C ALA A 69 27.57 1.56 19.49
N ARG A 70 27.77 1.45 18.18
CA ARG A 70 28.50 0.32 17.59
C ARG A 70 29.97 0.30 18.00
N ARG A 71 30.64 1.44 18.04
CA ARG A 71 32.05 1.55 18.49
C ARG A 71 32.21 1.14 19.97
N ASN A 72 31.34 1.63 20.83
CA ASN A 72 31.39 1.27 22.26
C ASN A 72 31.05 -0.22 22.45
N GLY A 73 30.13 -0.77 21.66
CA GLY A 73 29.86 -2.21 21.61
C GLY A 73 31.09 -3.03 21.19
N VAL A 74 31.88 -2.56 20.21
CA VAL A 74 33.14 -3.23 19.80
C VAL A 74 34.16 -3.22 20.92
N GLN A 75 34.26 -2.13 21.68
CA GLN A 75 35.19 -2.04 22.83
C GLN A 75 34.84 -3.04 23.92
N ALA A 76 33.54 -3.23 24.20
CA ALA A 76 33.09 -4.16 25.25
C ALA A 76 33.03 -5.63 24.77
N ALA A 77 32.92 -5.87 23.47
CA ALA A 77 32.85 -7.21 22.91
C ALA A 77 34.09 -8.04 23.26
N SER A 78 33.92 -9.30 23.66
CA SER A 78 34.98 -10.24 23.96
C SER A 78 35.35 -11.20 22.82
N GLY A 79 34.46 -11.34 21.82
CA GLY A 79 34.61 -12.29 20.74
C GLY A 79 35.70 -11.93 19.72
N ASP A 80 36.30 -12.97 19.11
CA ASP A 80 37.26 -12.82 18.00
C ASP A 80 36.68 -12.16 16.78
N TYR A 81 35.38 -12.39 16.55
CA TYR A 81 34.59 -11.83 15.44
C TYR A 81 33.38 -11.06 15.93
N VAL A 82 33.01 -10.03 15.18
CA VAL A 82 31.89 -9.14 15.48
C VAL A 82 30.88 -9.17 14.35
N ILE A 83 29.60 -9.17 14.71
CA ILE A 83 28.46 -8.97 13.79
C ILE A 83 27.65 -7.79 14.33
N PHE A 84 27.27 -6.86 13.45
CA PHE A 84 26.34 -5.79 13.80
C PHE A 84 24.93 -6.16 13.38
N LEU A 85 24.00 -6.11 14.34
CA LEU A 85 22.58 -6.38 14.13
C LEU A 85 21.75 -5.18 14.60
N ASP A 86 21.04 -4.54 13.71
CA ASP A 86 20.13 -3.46 14.10
C ASP A 86 18.96 -4.00 14.94
N SER A 87 18.52 -3.25 15.94
CA SER A 87 17.51 -3.69 16.92
C SER A 87 16.13 -3.97 16.33
N ASP A 88 15.85 -3.44 15.12
CA ASP A 88 14.62 -3.72 14.38
C ASP A 88 14.76 -4.82 13.31
N ASP A 89 15.91 -5.46 13.22
CA ASP A 89 16.22 -6.55 12.28
C ASP A 89 16.45 -7.88 13.04
N ILE A 90 16.65 -8.99 12.31
CA ILE A 90 16.93 -10.30 12.89
C ILE A 90 18.04 -11.03 12.15
N LEU A 91 18.78 -11.91 12.83
CA LEU A 91 19.59 -12.92 12.15
C LEU A 91 18.69 -13.99 11.52
N ALA A 92 19.06 -14.42 10.32
CA ALA A 92 18.39 -15.52 9.67
C ALA A 92 18.67 -16.85 10.44
N PRO A 93 17.75 -17.82 10.42
CA PRO A 93 18.01 -19.15 10.96
C PRO A 93 19.34 -19.71 10.41
N ARG A 94 20.17 -20.25 11.28
CA ARG A 94 21.50 -20.82 10.96
C ARG A 94 22.52 -19.79 10.37
N ALA A 95 22.33 -18.51 10.57
CA ALA A 95 23.27 -17.48 10.12
C ALA A 95 24.66 -17.70 10.70
N LEU A 96 24.77 -17.91 12.02
CA LEU A 96 26.05 -18.15 12.68
C LEU A 96 26.70 -19.46 12.22
N TYR A 97 25.94 -20.51 12.06
CA TYR A 97 26.43 -21.77 11.47
C TYR A 97 27.05 -21.54 10.08
N THR A 98 26.37 -20.75 9.24
CA THR A 98 26.87 -20.40 7.89
C THR A 98 28.19 -19.65 7.94
N TYR A 99 28.32 -18.69 8.84
CA TYR A 99 29.56 -17.94 9.03
C TYR A 99 30.71 -18.85 9.54
N ILE A 100 30.44 -19.73 10.50
CA ILE A 100 31.43 -20.67 11.02
C ILE A 100 31.93 -21.60 9.92
N LYS A 101 31.01 -22.19 9.14
CA LYS A 101 31.40 -23.06 8.02
C LYS A 101 32.20 -22.31 6.93
N ALA A 102 31.81 -21.07 6.67
CA ALA A 102 32.57 -20.22 5.76
C ALA A 102 33.99 -19.93 6.27
N TYR A 103 34.13 -19.63 7.56
CA TYR A 103 35.41 -19.42 8.20
C TYR A 103 36.29 -20.67 8.17
N GLU A 104 35.74 -21.84 8.51
CA GLU A 104 36.48 -23.12 8.47
C GLU A 104 37.15 -23.37 7.11
N LYS A 105 36.46 -23.04 6.01
CA LYS A 105 36.95 -23.22 4.63
C LYS A 105 37.86 -22.11 4.14
N SER A 106 37.57 -20.83 4.48
CA SER A 106 38.26 -19.67 3.91
C SER A 106 39.29 -19.02 4.81
N ARG A 107 39.18 -19.21 6.13
CA ARG A 107 39.89 -18.44 7.16
C ARG A 107 39.81 -16.92 6.95
N GLY A 108 38.66 -16.48 6.37
CA GLY A 108 38.45 -15.07 6.01
C GLY A 108 38.36 -14.16 7.22
N GLU A 109 39.00 -13.00 7.14
CA GLU A 109 38.91 -11.96 8.19
C GLU A 109 37.58 -11.20 8.11
N VAL A 110 36.97 -11.16 6.92
CA VAL A 110 35.61 -10.65 6.69
C VAL A 110 34.81 -11.64 5.87
N ILE A 111 33.65 -12.00 6.36
CA ILE A 111 32.73 -12.90 5.67
C ILE A 111 31.39 -12.21 5.50
N ILE A 112 30.92 -12.14 4.24
CA ILE A 112 29.70 -11.43 3.86
C ILE A 112 28.65 -12.41 3.38
N GLY A 113 27.47 -12.42 4.04
CA GLY A 113 26.31 -13.15 3.59
C GLY A 113 25.25 -12.25 2.95
N LYS A 114 24.21 -12.86 2.41
CA LYS A 114 23.08 -12.14 1.80
C LYS A 114 22.13 -11.56 2.83
N ILE A 115 21.52 -10.42 2.46
CA ILE A 115 20.46 -9.75 3.21
C ILE A 115 19.14 -10.02 2.49
N SER A 116 18.08 -10.34 3.24
CA SER A 116 16.73 -10.50 2.70
C SER A 116 15.70 -9.79 3.60
N PRO A 117 14.62 -9.23 3.05
CA PRO A 117 13.51 -8.75 3.86
C PRO A 117 12.88 -9.90 4.66
N VAL A 118 12.49 -9.63 5.92
CA VAL A 118 11.92 -10.63 6.86
C VAL A 118 10.65 -11.28 6.32
N TYR A 119 9.81 -10.55 5.62
CA TYR A 119 8.56 -11.10 5.03
C TYR A 119 8.79 -12.18 3.97
N ASN A 120 10.01 -12.40 3.53
CA ASN A 120 10.33 -13.39 2.49
C ASN A 120 10.87 -14.71 3.10
N LYS A 121 10.27 -15.17 4.20
CA LYS A 121 10.69 -16.37 4.97
C LYS A 121 10.79 -17.64 4.12
N LYS A 122 10.00 -17.79 3.05
CA LYS A 122 10.09 -18.94 2.12
C LYS A 122 11.47 -19.11 1.47
N LYS A 123 12.25 -18.04 1.32
CA LYS A 123 13.63 -18.08 0.81
C LYS A 123 14.68 -18.44 1.87
N TRP A 124 14.31 -18.46 3.15
CA TRP A 124 15.20 -18.71 4.26
C TRP A 124 15.32 -20.21 4.59
N LEU A 125 14.41 -21.02 4.08
CA LEU A 125 14.28 -22.47 4.37
C LEU A 125 14.94 -23.34 3.29
N MET A 126 16.00 -22.86 2.62
CA MET A 126 16.73 -23.70 1.68
C MET A 126 17.50 -24.81 2.43
N PRO A 127 17.48 -26.06 1.91
CA PRO A 127 18.20 -27.17 2.53
C PRO A 127 19.71 -26.86 2.65
N ILE A 128 20.29 -27.12 3.82
CA ILE A 128 21.65 -26.72 4.17
C ILE A 128 22.67 -27.78 3.79
N ASP A 129 22.23 -29.00 3.51
CA ASP A 129 23.11 -30.16 3.25
C ASP A 129 23.64 -30.22 1.81
N ASP A 130 23.36 -29.21 0.99
CA ASP A 130 23.83 -29.17 -0.38
C ASP A 130 25.04 -28.21 -0.50
N ASP A 131 26.24 -28.76 -0.63
CA ASP A 131 27.48 -28.02 -0.83
C ASP A 131 27.43 -27.01 -1.99
N ARG A 132 26.46 -27.14 -2.89
CA ARG A 132 26.20 -26.23 -4.01
C ARG A 132 25.72 -24.84 -3.56
N TYR A 133 25.19 -24.68 -2.35
CA TYR A 133 24.73 -23.39 -1.80
C TYR A 133 25.83 -22.60 -1.09
N PHE A 134 26.96 -23.23 -0.76
CA PHE A 134 28.10 -22.60 -0.13
C PHE A 134 29.14 -22.17 -1.17
N PHE A 135 28.78 -21.22 -2.02
CA PHE A 135 29.74 -20.63 -2.95
C PHE A 135 30.63 -19.64 -2.19
N TYR A 136 31.86 -20.05 -1.88
CA TYR A 136 32.90 -19.16 -1.37
C TYR A 136 33.62 -18.54 -2.55
N SER A 137 33.47 -17.24 -2.74
CA SER A 137 34.35 -16.52 -3.67
C SER A 137 35.17 -15.52 -2.87
N ARG A 138 36.48 -15.60 -3.00
CA ARG A 138 37.33 -14.46 -2.67
C ARG A 138 37.11 -13.44 -3.79
N THR A 139 36.40 -12.37 -3.46
CA THR A 139 36.12 -11.31 -4.43
C THR A 139 36.87 -10.04 -4.02
N LYS A 140 37.41 -9.34 -5.01
CA LYS A 140 37.83 -7.97 -4.82
C LYS A 140 36.61 -7.14 -4.38
N PHE A 141 36.78 -6.27 -3.38
CA PHE A 141 35.71 -5.39 -2.98
C PHE A 141 35.46 -4.29 -4.03
N ASN A 142 34.32 -3.63 -3.92
CA ASN A 142 33.89 -2.57 -4.81
C ASN A 142 33.07 -1.52 -4.04
N SER A 143 32.76 -0.41 -4.68
CA SER A 143 32.04 0.70 -4.04
C SER A 143 30.66 0.35 -3.45
N ARG A 144 30.08 -0.81 -3.72
CA ARG A 144 28.82 -1.24 -3.11
C ARG A 144 29.03 -1.72 -1.67
N HIS A 145 30.20 -2.26 -1.37
CA HIS A 145 30.55 -2.71 -0.02
C HIS A 145 30.63 -1.53 0.97
N LEU A 146 30.89 -0.30 0.50
CA LEU A 146 30.85 0.90 1.36
C LEU A 146 29.43 1.36 1.76
N THR A 147 28.38 0.69 1.32
CA THR A 147 27.01 1.16 1.57
C THR A 147 26.33 0.52 2.77
N THR A 148 26.80 -0.62 3.25
CA THR A 148 26.24 -1.34 4.40
C THR A 148 27.20 -2.39 4.91
N ILE A 149 27.17 -2.61 6.22
CA ILE A 149 27.88 -3.69 6.93
C ILE A 149 26.93 -4.80 7.40
N HIS A 150 25.63 -4.66 7.12
CA HIS A 150 24.69 -5.71 7.47
C HIS A 150 25.03 -7.01 6.73
N GLY A 151 24.92 -8.11 7.45
CA GLY A 151 25.31 -9.42 6.92
C GLY A 151 26.85 -9.63 6.85
N TRP A 152 27.64 -8.81 7.52
CA TRP A 152 29.07 -9.00 7.66
C TRP A 152 29.43 -9.62 9.02
N MET A 153 30.28 -10.63 9.01
CA MET A 153 31.04 -11.07 10.18
C MET A 153 32.49 -10.59 9.99
N ILE A 154 32.98 -9.81 10.94
CA ILE A 154 34.23 -9.04 10.84
C ILE A 154 35.18 -9.45 11.96
N LYS A 155 36.44 -9.75 11.68
CA LYS A 155 37.48 -9.97 12.70
C LYS A 155 37.61 -8.73 13.56
N LYS A 156 37.48 -8.86 14.89
CA LYS A 156 37.45 -7.75 15.83
C LYS A 156 38.66 -6.82 15.72
N GLU A 157 39.84 -7.37 15.45
CA GLU A 157 41.06 -6.57 15.29
C GLU A 157 40.95 -5.47 14.24
N LEU A 158 40.22 -5.70 13.15
CA LEU A 158 39.99 -4.71 12.09
C LEU A 158 39.10 -3.54 12.53
N LEU A 159 38.41 -3.67 13.65
CA LEU A 159 37.53 -2.66 14.20
C LEU A 159 38.17 -1.82 15.30
N GLN A 160 39.40 -2.16 15.74
CA GLN A 160 40.10 -1.44 16.78
C GLN A 160 40.55 -0.04 16.35
N THR A 161 40.72 0.17 15.06
CA THR A 161 41.15 1.44 14.45
C THR A 161 39.98 2.34 14.03
N LEU A 162 38.74 2.06 14.48
CA LEU A 162 37.58 2.91 14.19
C LEU A 162 37.80 4.34 14.68
N PRO A 163 37.72 5.38 13.83
CA PRO A 163 37.97 6.76 14.22
C PRO A 163 36.93 7.25 15.22
N THR A 164 37.32 8.20 16.08
CA THR A 164 36.37 8.87 16.98
C THR A 164 35.69 10.00 16.22
N LEU A 165 34.43 9.77 15.83
CA LEU A 165 33.65 10.72 15.03
C LEU A 165 32.25 10.89 15.64
N GLU A 166 31.81 12.14 15.74
CA GLU A 166 30.42 12.46 16.03
C GLU A 166 29.64 12.49 14.72
N THR A 167 28.78 11.52 14.54
CA THR A 167 27.92 11.46 13.36
C THR A 167 26.66 10.62 13.60
N THR A 168 25.53 11.12 13.11
CA THR A 168 24.26 10.40 13.06
C THR A 168 24.08 9.61 11.76
N TRP A 169 24.93 9.87 10.76
CA TRP A 169 24.78 9.33 9.41
C TRP A 169 26.01 8.54 8.98
N TYR A 170 25.81 7.57 8.08
CA TYR A 170 26.87 6.81 7.41
C TYR A 170 27.79 5.97 8.30
N ALA A 171 27.32 5.55 9.47
CA ALA A 171 28.03 4.62 10.35
C ALA A 171 28.55 3.38 9.58
N ASP A 172 27.69 2.79 8.75
CA ASP A 172 28.05 1.64 7.90
C ASP A 172 29.21 1.95 6.97
N THR A 173 29.24 3.15 6.38
CA THR A 173 30.28 3.55 5.43
C THR A 173 31.62 3.74 6.14
N ILE A 174 31.61 4.34 7.33
CA ILE A 174 32.83 4.56 8.13
C ILE A 174 33.42 3.20 8.52
N ILE A 175 32.61 2.32 9.08
CA ILE A 175 33.04 0.98 9.51
C ILE A 175 33.52 0.16 8.30
N ALA A 176 32.74 0.13 7.21
CA ALA A 176 33.13 -0.59 6.01
C ALA A 176 34.43 -0.07 5.39
N HIS A 177 34.62 1.27 5.34
CA HIS A 177 35.87 1.88 4.86
C HIS A 177 37.05 1.51 5.73
N THR A 178 36.93 1.64 7.06
CA THR A 178 38.02 1.28 7.99
C THR A 178 38.43 -0.18 7.81
N VAL A 179 37.46 -1.08 7.70
CA VAL A 179 37.72 -2.52 7.49
C VAL A 179 38.36 -2.78 6.12
N ILE A 180 37.80 -2.23 5.03
CA ILE A 180 38.26 -2.45 3.66
C ILE A 180 39.69 -1.90 3.44
N SER A 181 40.04 -0.80 4.11
CA SER A 181 41.38 -0.20 3.98
C SER A 181 42.51 -1.07 4.56
N GLN A 182 42.15 -2.13 5.30
CA GLN A 182 43.07 -3.10 5.90
C GLN A 182 43.11 -4.45 5.18
N LEU A 183 42.25 -4.63 4.13
CA LEU A 183 42.04 -5.91 3.47
C LEU A 183 42.33 -5.85 1.97
N THR A 184 42.84 -6.96 1.44
CA THR A 184 43.01 -7.15 -0.03
C THR A 184 41.79 -7.81 -0.69
N ASN A 185 41.02 -8.61 0.06
CA ASN A 185 39.85 -9.34 -0.44
C ASN A 185 38.88 -9.69 0.70
N ILE A 186 37.68 -10.09 0.31
CA ILE A 186 36.60 -10.52 1.19
C ILE A 186 36.08 -11.89 0.79
N THR A 187 35.58 -12.64 1.77
CA THR A 187 34.88 -13.91 1.54
C THR A 187 33.37 -13.65 1.47
N SER A 188 32.75 -14.13 0.41
CA SER A 188 31.28 -14.02 0.26
C SER A 188 30.63 -15.38 0.30
N VAL A 189 29.48 -15.49 0.99
CA VAL A 189 28.63 -16.69 1.00
C VAL A 189 27.31 -16.43 0.32
N ASN A 190 26.82 -17.41 -0.43
CA ASN A 190 25.56 -17.30 -1.15
C ASN A 190 24.35 -17.72 -0.30
N TYR A 191 24.36 -17.38 1.01
CA TYR A 191 23.32 -17.71 1.95
C TYR A 191 22.75 -16.45 2.62
N ILE A 192 21.44 -16.47 2.95
CA ILE A 192 20.80 -15.35 3.67
C ILE A 192 21.17 -15.49 5.15
N VAL A 193 21.88 -14.52 5.66
CA VAL A 193 22.33 -14.46 7.06
C VAL A 193 21.63 -13.36 7.85
N TYR A 194 21.06 -12.38 7.17
CA TYR A 194 20.51 -11.17 7.78
C TYR A 194 19.11 -10.90 7.26
N GLY A 195 18.14 -10.84 8.15
CA GLY A 195 16.76 -10.51 7.89
C GLY A 195 16.47 -9.05 8.20
N ARG A 196 16.24 -8.25 7.15
CA ARG A 196 15.88 -6.85 7.32
C ARG A 196 14.38 -6.71 7.52
N ASN A 197 13.99 -6.17 8.68
CA ASN A 197 12.62 -5.78 8.94
C ASN A 197 12.36 -4.40 8.30
N SER A 198 11.45 -4.32 7.36
CA SER A 198 11.10 -3.02 6.79
C SER A 198 9.92 -2.45 7.58
N ARG A 199 10.14 -1.32 8.26
CA ARG A 199 9.05 -0.55 8.85
C ARG A 199 8.01 -0.29 7.76
N SER A 200 6.85 -0.93 7.89
CA SER A 200 5.88 -1.04 6.81
C SER A 200 4.80 0.02 6.87
N THR A 201 4.64 0.69 8.01
CA THR A 201 3.61 1.71 8.20
C THR A 201 4.22 3.09 8.47
N PRO A 202 3.62 4.18 7.99
CA PRO A 202 4.00 5.53 8.38
C PRO A 202 3.79 5.83 9.87
N LEU A 203 2.94 5.03 10.54
CA LEU A 203 2.61 5.14 11.96
C LEU A 203 3.72 4.60 12.89
N ASP A 204 4.58 3.71 12.39
CA ASP A 204 5.72 3.14 13.16
C ASP A 204 6.91 4.12 13.32
N GLY A 205 6.68 5.41 13.11
CA GLY A 205 7.71 6.45 13.11
C GLY A 205 8.52 6.51 11.79
N GLN A 206 9.14 7.65 11.56
CA GLN A 206 9.99 7.83 10.37
C GLN A 206 11.34 7.14 10.59
N SER A 207 11.78 6.30 9.65
CA SER A 207 13.15 5.78 9.69
C SER A 207 14.14 6.93 9.54
N LEU A 208 15.35 6.79 10.12
CA LEU A 208 16.44 7.75 9.92
C LEU A 208 16.67 8.08 8.44
N PHE A 209 16.40 7.13 7.55
CA PHE A 209 16.50 7.31 6.11
C PHE A 209 15.46 8.30 5.55
N GLN A 210 14.31 8.46 6.18
CA GLN A 210 13.23 9.37 5.77
C GLN A 210 13.44 10.80 6.30
N LEU A 211 14.16 10.96 7.42
CA LEU A 211 14.48 12.24 8.06
C LEU A 211 15.61 13.03 7.36
N ARG A 212 16.20 12.49 6.30
CA ARG A 212 17.32 13.12 5.58
C ARG A 212 16.94 14.49 5.02
N ASP A 213 17.71 15.47 5.40
CA ASP A 213 17.65 16.86 4.95
C ASP A 213 18.99 17.35 4.38
N ILE A 214 19.21 18.65 4.35
CA ILE A 214 20.45 19.26 3.86
C ILE A 214 21.64 18.97 4.79
N THR A 215 21.44 18.76 6.09
CA THR A 215 22.52 18.44 7.02
C THR A 215 23.16 17.10 6.67
N THR A 216 22.35 16.16 6.17
CA THR A 216 22.83 14.88 5.62
C THR A 216 23.84 15.07 4.48
N LEU A 217 23.66 16.12 3.66
CA LEU A 217 24.55 16.42 2.55
C LEU A 217 25.86 17.06 3.02
N SER A 218 25.79 17.87 4.06
CA SER A 218 26.95 18.43 4.75
C SER A 218 27.79 17.33 5.40
N ASP A 219 27.14 16.43 6.15
CA ASP A 219 27.78 15.31 6.82
C ASP A 219 28.50 14.37 5.86
N ILE A 220 27.87 14.03 4.72
CA ILE A 220 28.53 13.14 3.76
C ILE A 220 29.79 13.75 3.15
N SER A 221 29.80 15.07 2.91
CA SER A 221 31.01 15.76 2.44
C SER A 221 32.09 15.75 3.55
N ARG A 222 31.73 16.03 4.79
CA ARG A 222 32.63 15.96 5.92
C ARG A 222 33.25 14.58 6.10
N ILE A 223 32.41 13.54 6.10
CA ILE A 223 32.85 12.15 6.22
C ILE A 223 33.72 11.75 5.03
N TYR A 224 33.32 12.10 3.80
CA TYR A 224 34.16 11.87 2.62
C TYR A 224 35.53 12.52 2.76
N GLY A 225 35.61 13.76 3.23
CA GLY A 225 36.87 14.48 3.44
C GLY A 225 37.80 13.76 4.44
N ILE A 226 37.27 13.32 5.60
CA ILE A 226 37.98 12.58 6.61
C ILE A 226 38.50 11.25 6.06
N LEU A 227 37.62 10.42 5.51
CA LEU A 227 37.98 9.10 4.98
C LEU A 227 38.97 9.21 3.82
N SER A 228 38.84 10.24 2.97
CA SER A 228 39.73 10.47 1.84
C SER A 228 41.14 10.90 2.30
N ALA A 229 41.25 11.65 3.41
CA ALA A 229 42.56 12.04 3.98
C ALA A 229 43.27 10.85 4.60
N GLU A 230 42.55 9.90 5.19
CA GLU A 230 43.09 8.68 5.80
C GLU A 230 43.43 7.59 4.77
N THR A 231 42.88 7.64 3.59
CA THR A 231 43.04 6.60 2.56
C THR A 231 44.39 6.71 1.86
N LYS A 232 45.27 5.72 2.04
CA LYS A 232 46.57 5.61 1.38
C LYS A 232 46.52 4.77 0.09
N ASP A 233 45.57 3.83 0.00
CA ASP A 233 45.39 2.92 -1.13
C ASP A 233 44.59 3.58 -2.25
N GLU A 234 45.15 3.63 -3.47
CA GLU A 234 44.50 4.24 -4.63
C GLU A 234 43.20 3.52 -5.03
N GLU A 235 43.13 2.21 -4.87
CA GLU A 235 41.95 1.43 -5.24
C GLU A 235 40.79 1.72 -4.27
N VAL A 236 41.08 1.77 -2.97
CA VAL A 236 40.11 2.19 -1.93
C VAL A 236 39.65 3.62 -2.18
N GLN A 237 40.57 4.54 -2.52
CA GLN A 237 40.22 5.94 -2.85
C GLN A 237 39.31 6.01 -4.08
N LYS A 238 39.54 5.18 -5.08
CA LYS A 238 38.67 5.08 -6.27
C LYS A 238 37.25 4.58 -5.94
N PHE A 239 37.14 3.64 -5.00
CA PHE A 239 35.84 3.17 -4.53
C PHE A 239 35.13 4.23 -3.71
N LEU A 240 35.84 4.93 -2.81
CA LEU A 240 35.30 6.04 -2.00
C LEU A 240 34.78 7.17 -2.92
N ASN A 241 35.56 7.57 -3.91
CA ASN A 241 35.17 8.56 -4.92
C ASN A 241 33.92 8.10 -5.70
N THR A 242 33.83 6.82 -6.02
CA THR A 242 32.68 6.27 -6.75
C THR A 242 31.42 6.24 -5.88
N TRP A 243 31.56 5.88 -4.60
CA TRP A 243 30.49 5.91 -3.64
C TRP A 243 29.94 7.34 -3.46
N TYR A 244 30.82 8.32 -3.21
CA TYR A 244 30.44 9.73 -3.03
C TYR A 244 29.74 10.28 -4.28
N LYS A 245 30.32 10.13 -5.49
CA LYS A 245 29.70 10.55 -6.75
C LYS A 245 28.33 9.93 -6.97
N ARG A 246 28.17 8.65 -6.63
CA ARG A 246 26.88 7.95 -6.77
C ARG A 246 25.82 8.51 -5.81
N PHE A 247 26.21 8.84 -4.58
CA PHE A 247 25.31 9.47 -3.62
C PHE A 247 24.87 10.85 -4.10
N ILE A 248 25.81 11.73 -4.44
CA ILE A 248 25.52 13.09 -4.94
C ILE A 248 24.64 13.05 -6.18
N SER A 249 24.91 12.13 -7.13
CA SER A 249 24.09 11.97 -8.34
C SER A 249 22.65 11.56 -8.06
N LYS A 250 22.43 10.73 -7.03
CA LYS A 250 21.11 10.17 -6.73
C LYS A 250 20.29 11.03 -5.77
N ARG A 251 20.94 11.66 -4.80
CA ARG A 251 20.28 12.30 -3.65
C ARG A 251 20.62 13.78 -3.47
N GLY A 252 21.80 14.20 -3.91
CA GLY A 252 22.34 15.52 -3.61
C GLY A 252 21.37 16.66 -3.91
N ARG A 253 20.77 16.65 -5.09
CA ARG A 253 19.78 17.66 -5.47
C ARG A 253 18.55 17.68 -4.55
N THR A 254 17.95 16.54 -4.29
CA THR A 254 16.74 16.45 -3.47
C THR A 254 16.99 16.92 -2.03
N LEU A 255 18.17 16.63 -1.49
CA LEU A 255 18.58 17.06 -0.16
C LEU A 255 18.87 18.57 -0.15
N LEU A 256 19.54 19.09 -1.16
CA LEU A 256 19.81 20.51 -1.31
C LEU A 256 18.50 21.35 -1.38
N GLU A 257 17.52 20.87 -2.15
CA GLU A 257 16.23 21.54 -2.32
C GLU A 257 15.32 21.45 -1.05
N ARG A 258 15.66 20.65 -0.05
CA ARG A 258 14.88 20.53 1.21
C ARG A 258 15.18 21.61 2.25
N SER A 259 16.23 22.39 2.08
CA SER A 259 16.51 23.53 2.98
C SER A 259 15.63 24.73 2.65
N ALA A 260 15.12 25.39 3.67
CA ALA A 260 14.41 26.66 3.53
C ALA A 260 15.35 27.86 3.30
N SER A 261 16.64 27.77 3.70
CA SER A 261 17.62 28.83 3.60
C SER A 261 18.45 28.76 2.32
N ASN A 262 18.41 29.82 1.50
CA ASN A 262 19.26 29.95 0.32
C ASN A 262 20.75 30.01 0.66
N THR A 263 21.10 30.63 1.79
CA THR A 263 22.50 30.74 2.27
C THR A 263 23.06 29.36 2.60
N GLN A 264 22.33 28.56 3.38
CA GLN A 264 22.73 27.20 3.70
C GLN A 264 22.83 26.30 2.46
N GLN A 265 21.91 26.48 1.49
CA GLN A 265 21.99 25.77 0.22
C GLN A 265 23.26 26.09 -0.55
N ALA A 266 23.66 27.37 -0.59
CA ALA A 266 24.87 27.79 -1.28
C ALA A 266 26.14 27.29 -0.60
N GLU A 267 26.19 27.32 0.72
CA GLU A 267 27.32 26.82 1.51
C GLU A 267 27.55 25.33 1.29
N VAL A 268 26.51 24.52 1.50
CA VAL A 268 26.60 23.06 1.29
C VAL A 268 26.88 22.71 -0.17
N PHE A 269 26.31 23.49 -1.11
CA PHE A 269 26.62 23.34 -2.53
C PHE A 269 28.11 23.54 -2.82
N ASN A 270 28.74 24.56 -2.22
CA ASN A 270 30.14 24.88 -2.42
C ASN A 270 31.07 23.81 -1.84
N HIS A 271 30.76 23.24 -0.66
CA HIS A 271 31.50 22.14 -0.09
C HIS A 271 31.47 20.91 -1.03
N VAL A 272 30.30 20.50 -1.49
CA VAL A 272 30.17 19.38 -2.45
C VAL A 272 30.90 19.68 -3.78
N ALA A 273 30.84 20.93 -4.25
CA ALA A 273 31.53 21.34 -5.48
C ALA A 273 33.07 21.25 -5.35
N TYR A 274 33.59 21.61 -4.16
CA TYR A 274 35.01 21.51 -3.85
C TYR A 274 35.48 20.05 -3.90
N ASP A 275 34.76 19.14 -3.27
CA ASP A 275 35.06 17.70 -3.32
C ASP A 275 35.02 17.15 -4.75
N LEU A 276 33.97 17.50 -5.49
CA LEU A 276 33.79 17.04 -6.87
C LEU A 276 34.88 17.54 -7.82
N LYS A 277 35.42 18.76 -7.61
CA LYS A 277 36.53 19.29 -8.46
C LYS A 277 37.78 18.42 -8.43
N ARG A 278 38.01 17.71 -7.34
CA ARG A 278 39.17 16.86 -7.12
C ARG A 278 39.03 15.43 -7.68
N MET A 279 37.89 15.13 -8.30
CA MET A 279 37.57 13.80 -8.80
C MET A 279 37.40 13.76 -10.32
N PRO A 280 37.77 12.67 -10.99
CA PRO A 280 37.43 12.49 -12.40
C PRO A 280 35.93 12.35 -12.59
N ILE A 281 35.29 13.26 -13.36
CA ILE A 281 33.86 13.34 -13.54
C ILE A 281 33.49 13.14 -15.03
N LYS A 282 32.68 12.10 -15.32
CA LYS A 282 32.08 11.86 -16.64
C LYS A 282 30.65 12.40 -16.75
N SER A 283 29.90 12.53 -15.65
CA SER A 283 28.51 12.97 -15.62
C SER A 283 28.37 14.46 -15.83
N LYS A 284 27.60 14.90 -16.83
CA LYS A 284 27.28 16.32 -17.09
C LYS A 284 26.63 17.00 -15.86
N TYR A 285 25.80 16.28 -15.10
CA TYR A 285 25.19 16.76 -13.88
C TYR A 285 26.21 17.10 -12.78
N LEU A 286 27.11 16.16 -12.49
CA LEU A 286 28.18 16.37 -11.52
C LEU A 286 29.19 17.44 -11.99
N LYS A 287 29.43 17.52 -13.32
CA LYS A 287 30.28 18.53 -13.92
C LYS A 287 29.68 19.94 -13.74
N ALA A 288 28.35 20.10 -13.89
CA ALA A 288 27.68 21.35 -13.61
C ALA A 288 27.75 21.74 -12.12
N TRP A 289 27.69 20.76 -11.22
CA TRP A 289 27.88 21.01 -9.78
C TRP A 289 29.31 21.42 -9.45
N SER A 290 30.31 20.74 -10.00
CA SER A 290 31.73 21.03 -9.77
C SER A 290 32.18 22.39 -10.28
N THR A 291 31.38 23.16 -11.03
CA THR A 291 31.71 24.54 -11.43
C THR A 291 31.83 25.49 -10.23
N GLY A 292 31.19 25.15 -9.09
CA GLY A 292 31.16 25.97 -7.90
C GLY A 292 30.23 27.19 -7.97
N SER A 293 29.44 27.33 -9.04
CA SER A 293 28.43 28.37 -9.16
C SER A 293 27.03 27.80 -8.95
N TYR A 294 26.41 28.10 -7.82
CA TYR A 294 25.06 27.64 -7.51
C TYR A 294 24.00 28.18 -8.47
N ALA A 295 24.16 29.42 -8.93
CA ALA A 295 23.31 30.02 -9.95
C ALA A 295 23.39 29.28 -11.29
N MET A 296 24.61 28.98 -11.75
CA MET A 296 24.84 28.18 -12.97
C MET A 296 24.26 26.76 -12.85
N PHE A 297 24.42 26.14 -11.69
CA PHE A 297 23.81 24.81 -11.41
C PHE A 297 22.29 24.87 -11.43
N LYS A 298 21.64 25.86 -10.77
CA LYS A 298 20.19 26.08 -10.86
C LYS A 298 19.73 26.30 -12.30
N PHE A 299 20.41 27.13 -13.05
CA PHE A 299 20.13 27.35 -14.48
C PHE A 299 20.22 26.04 -15.29
N TYR A 300 21.30 25.29 -15.12
CA TYR A 300 21.47 23.99 -15.78
C TYR A 300 20.32 23.01 -15.45
N ILE A 301 19.95 22.88 -14.16
CA ILE A 301 18.86 22.02 -13.73
C ILE A 301 17.53 22.46 -14.34
N THR A 302 17.26 23.77 -14.37
CA THR A 302 16.04 24.33 -14.97
C THR A 302 16.01 24.06 -16.46
N ALA A 303 17.10 24.30 -17.17
CA ALA A 303 17.22 24.03 -18.61
C ALA A 303 17.03 22.54 -18.93
N VAL A 304 17.61 21.63 -18.12
CA VAL A 304 17.42 20.18 -18.28
C VAL A 304 15.98 19.77 -17.99
N LYS A 305 15.36 20.35 -16.95
CA LYS A 305 13.92 20.14 -16.64
C LYS A 305 13.06 20.59 -17.83
N THR A 306 13.26 21.81 -18.30
CA THR A 306 12.50 22.38 -19.43
C THR A 306 12.68 21.56 -20.70
N LYS A 307 13.94 21.20 -21.05
CA LYS A 307 14.23 20.33 -22.21
C LYS A 307 13.60 18.95 -22.08
N ARG A 308 13.59 18.36 -20.88
CA ARG A 308 12.94 17.08 -20.60
C ARG A 308 11.43 17.20 -20.66
N THR A 309 10.86 18.30 -20.20
CA THR A 309 9.43 18.62 -20.28
C THR A 309 9.00 18.81 -21.72
N LEU A 310 9.76 19.57 -22.53
CA LEU A 310 9.51 19.78 -23.96
C LEU A 310 9.66 18.50 -24.79
N ARG A 311 10.67 17.66 -24.51
CA ARG A 311 10.83 16.35 -25.17
C ARG A 311 9.75 15.35 -24.80
N THR A 312 9.25 15.38 -23.56
CA THR A 312 8.15 14.51 -23.08
C THR A 312 6.79 15.08 -23.43
N ALA A 313 6.64 16.39 -23.64
CA ALA A 313 5.44 17.01 -24.18
C ALA A 313 5.09 16.47 -25.58
N ARG A 314 6.08 16.17 -26.39
CA ARG A 314 5.91 15.51 -27.69
C ARG A 314 5.49 14.03 -27.60
N ARG A 315 5.64 13.35 -26.44
CA ARG A 315 5.47 11.88 -26.32
C ARG A 315 4.36 11.37 -25.39
N LYS A 316 3.70 12.17 -24.53
CA LYS A 316 2.62 11.65 -23.64
C LYS A 316 1.61 12.73 -23.22
N LYS A 317 0.37 12.60 -23.68
CA LYS A 317 -0.84 13.39 -23.32
C LYS A 317 -1.01 13.66 -21.80
N ILE A 318 -0.63 12.69 -20.95
CA ILE A 318 -0.85 12.73 -19.48
C ILE A 318 0.08 13.73 -18.75
N LYS A 319 1.30 13.95 -19.21
CA LYS A 319 2.22 14.89 -18.54
C LYS A 319 1.87 16.36 -18.79
N ASN A 320 1.28 16.63 -19.96
CA ASN A 320 0.75 17.97 -20.27
C ASN A 320 -0.46 18.27 -19.40
N GLY A 321 -1.29 17.26 -19.11
CA GLY A 321 -2.47 17.41 -18.27
C GLY A 321 -2.13 17.85 -16.84
N LEU A 322 -1.10 17.24 -16.18
CA LEU A 322 -0.68 17.67 -14.84
C LEU A 322 -0.08 19.09 -14.80
N MET A 323 0.49 19.56 -15.90
CA MET A 323 0.94 20.96 -16.01
C MET A 323 -0.26 21.90 -16.15
N LEU A 324 -1.25 21.52 -16.96
CA LEU A 324 -2.52 22.23 -17.09
C LEU A 324 -3.27 22.26 -15.77
N TYR A 325 -3.37 21.13 -15.07
CA TYR A 325 -3.98 21.04 -13.76
C TYR A 325 -3.39 22.07 -12.78
N ARG A 326 -2.06 22.17 -12.69
CA ARG A 326 -1.38 23.15 -11.84
C ARG A 326 -1.57 24.60 -12.30
N LEU A 327 -1.76 24.81 -13.59
CA LEU A 327 -2.09 26.13 -14.12
C LEU A 327 -3.50 26.53 -13.73
N PHE A 328 -4.47 25.62 -13.92
CA PHE A 328 -5.87 25.85 -13.56
C PHE A 328 -6.09 26.00 -12.06
N GLN A 329 -5.25 25.39 -11.20
CA GLN A 329 -5.30 25.62 -9.75
C GLN A 329 -5.05 27.09 -9.34
N LYS A 330 -4.51 27.93 -10.24
CA LYS A 330 -4.37 29.39 -10.00
C LYS A 330 -5.62 30.19 -10.34
N MET A 331 -6.60 29.58 -11.01
CA MET A 331 -7.89 30.21 -11.31
C MET A 331 -8.83 30.12 -10.09
N PRO A 332 -9.82 30.99 -9.96
CA PRO A 332 -10.83 30.88 -8.90
C PRO A 332 -11.50 29.52 -8.88
N ILE A 333 -11.83 29.04 -7.68
CA ILE A 333 -12.67 27.85 -7.51
C ILE A 333 -14.07 28.15 -8.02
N LYS A 334 -14.81 27.14 -8.43
CA LYS A 334 -16.22 27.23 -8.75
C LYS A 334 -17.00 26.60 -7.60
N ASP A 335 -17.63 27.43 -6.77
CA ASP A 335 -18.27 26.98 -5.51
C ASP A 335 -19.48 26.08 -5.75
N ASN A 336 -20.14 26.20 -6.91
CA ASN A 336 -21.28 25.38 -7.30
C ASN A 336 -20.90 24.14 -8.13
N LEU A 337 -19.61 23.87 -8.38
CA LEU A 337 -19.18 22.75 -9.22
C LEU A 337 -18.93 21.50 -8.38
N VAL A 338 -19.65 20.43 -8.70
CA VAL A 338 -19.55 19.10 -8.09
C VAL A 338 -19.09 18.06 -9.11
N LEU A 339 -18.02 17.36 -8.83
CA LEU A 339 -17.49 16.30 -9.69
C LEU A 339 -17.80 14.92 -9.13
N PHE A 340 -18.26 14.03 -10.02
CA PHE A 340 -18.58 12.63 -9.69
C PHE A 340 -17.70 11.68 -10.49
N GLU A 341 -17.28 10.59 -9.85
CA GLU A 341 -16.56 9.51 -10.53
C GLU A 341 -16.77 8.18 -9.80
N SER A 342 -17.13 7.15 -10.54
CA SER A 342 -17.15 5.77 -10.04
C SER A 342 -16.14 4.90 -10.76
N PHE A 343 -15.39 4.07 -9.99
CA PHE A 343 -14.41 3.10 -10.48
C PHE A 343 -13.41 3.68 -11.50
N LEU A 344 -12.91 4.90 -11.23
CA LEU A 344 -12.02 5.65 -12.12
C LEU A 344 -12.65 6.00 -13.48
N GLY A 345 -13.94 6.30 -13.47
CA GLY A 345 -14.73 6.71 -14.65
C GLY A 345 -15.21 5.56 -15.53
N ARG A 346 -15.23 4.33 -15.02
CA ARG A 346 -15.62 3.15 -15.80
C ARG A 346 -17.13 2.92 -15.85
N SER A 347 -17.86 3.41 -14.86
CA SER A 347 -19.31 3.21 -14.77
C SER A 347 -20.02 4.44 -14.23
N TYR A 348 -21.30 4.55 -14.55
CA TYR A 348 -22.28 5.43 -13.93
C TYR A 348 -23.09 4.60 -12.94
N SER A 349 -22.60 4.53 -11.68
CA SER A 349 -23.14 3.59 -10.67
C SER A 349 -22.66 3.93 -9.26
N ASP A 350 -23.08 3.11 -8.29
CA ASP A 350 -22.61 3.11 -6.91
C ASP A 350 -22.98 4.40 -6.14
N ASN A 351 -22.43 4.61 -4.95
CA ASN A 351 -22.71 5.73 -4.09
C ASN A 351 -22.65 7.10 -4.82
N PRO A 352 -21.67 7.39 -5.71
CA PRO A 352 -21.66 8.65 -6.44
C PRO A 352 -22.90 8.83 -7.35
N LYS A 353 -23.49 7.75 -7.92
CA LYS A 353 -24.71 7.84 -8.73
C LYS A 353 -25.92 8.21 -7.87
N ALA A 354 -26.08 7.57 -6.73
CA ALA A 354 -27.18 7.86 -5.82
C ALA A 354 -27.17 9.33 -5.37
N LEU A 355 -25.98 9.81 -4.95
CA LEU A 355 -25.78 11.23 -4.58
C LEU A 355 -25.99 12.18 -5.76
N TYR A 356 -25.56 11.80 -6.98
CA TYR A 356 -25.78 12.60 -8.19
C TYR A 356 -27.27 12.78 -8.49
N LEU A 357 -28.05 11.69 -8.47
CA LEU A 357 -29.48 11.72 -8.72
C LEU A 357 -30.23 12.59 -7.70
N HIS A 358 -29.88 12.43 -6.43
CA HIS A 358 -30.49 13.23 -5.37
C HIS A 358 -30.16 14.72 -5.53
N LEU A 359 -28.90 15.09 -5.83
CA LEU A 359 -28.52 16.47 -6.07
C LEU A 359 -29.14 17.04 -7.35
N GLN A 360 -29.30 16.25 -8.39
CA GLN A 360 -29.94 16.67 -9.63
C GLN A 360 -31.40 17.08 -9.40
N GLU A 361 -32.08 16.37 -8.51
CA GLU A 361 -33.49 16.66 -8.15
C GLU A 361 -33.62 17.86 -7.20
N LYS A 362 -32.78 17.92 -6.15
CA LYS A 362 -32.95 18.86 -5.03
C LYS A 362 -32.14 20.14 -5.16
N HIS A 363 -31.07 20.16 -5.99
CA HIS A 363 -30.09 21.24 -6.05
C HIS A 363 -29.78 21.68 -7.50
N PRO A 364 -30.79 22.24 -8.22
CA PRO A 364 -30.63 22.65 -9.61
C PRO A 364 -29.62 23.81 -9.82
N GLU A 365 -29.22 24.52 -8.76
CA GLU A 365 -28.20 25.57 -8.78
C GLU A 365 -26.79 25.02 -8.91
N LEU A 366 -26.57 23.71 -8.69
CA LEU A 366 -25.26 23.09 -8.77
C LEU A 366 -24.91 22.67 -10.19
N GLU A 367 -23.66 22.88 -10.58
CA GLU A 367 -23.07 22.35 -11.82
C GLU A 367 -22.56 20.92 -11.55
N LEU A 368 -23.37 19.91 -11.84
CA LEU A 368 -23.04 18.51 -11.64
C LEU A 368 -22.33 17.96 -12.88
N VAL A 369 -21.10 17.44 -12.73
CA VAL A 369 -20.28 16.93 -13.84
C VAL A 369 -19.74 15.55 -13.53
N TRP A 370 -20.01 14.60 -14.43
CA TRP A 370 -19.52 13.22 -14.31
C TRP A 370 -18.23 12.99 -15.09
N ILE A 371 -17.30 12.23 -14.53
CA ILE A 371 -16.02 11.91 -15.15
C ILE A 371 -16.04 10.48 -15.66
N PHE A 372 -15.84 10.30 -16.98
CA PHE A 372 -15.77 8.99 -17.62
C PHE A 372 -14.37 8.68 -18.16
N ALA A 373 -13.99 7.39 -18.13
CA ALA A 373 -12.73 6.90 -18.71
C ALA A 373 -12.82 6.75 -20.23
N GLN A 374 -14.03 6.46 -20.73
CA GLN A 374 -14.40 6.34 -22.14
C GLN A 374 -15.72 7.08 -22.36
N GLU A 375 -16.08 7.33 -23.60
CA GLU A 375 -17.36 7.94 -23.94
C GLU A 375 -18.51 7.04 -23.45
N PRO A 376 -19.46 7.60 -22.66
CA PRO A 376 -20.59 6.81 -22.17
C PRO A 376 -21.59 6.47 -23.27
N SER A 377 -22.43 5.47 -23.05
CA SER A 377 -23.55 5.10 -23.93
C SER A 377 -24.59 6.23 -23.98
N ASP A 378 -25.46 6.18 -24.96
CA ASP A 378 -26.40 7.28 -25.20
C ASP A 378 -27.46 7.38 -24.09
N ASP A 379 -27.91 6.26 -23.52
CA ASP A 379 -28.75 6.22 -22.31
C ASP A 379 -28.12 6.90 -21.12
N VAL A 380 -26.80 6.69 -20.89
CA VAL A 380 -26.06 7.36 -19.83
C VAL A 380 -25.85 8.83 -20.12
N LYS A 381 -25.66 9.24 -21.39
CA LYS A 381 -25.56 10.66 -21.76
C LYS A 381 -26.88 11.41 -21.52
N GLU A 382 -28.01 10.74 -21.71
CA GLU A 382 -29.33 11.29 -21.42
C GLU A 382 -29.53 11.49 -19.91
N ALA A 383 -29.19 10.47 -19.11
CA ALA A 383 -29.28 10.52 -17.65
C ALA A 383 -28.27 11.50 -17.02
N CYS A 384 -27.12 11.69 -17.66
CA CYS A 384 -26.03 12.53 -17.17
C CYS A 384 -25.47 13.41 -18.31
N PRO A 385 -26.13 14.52 -18.65
CA PRO A 385 -25.80 15.33 -19.82
C PRO A 385 -24.46 16.07 -19.68
N ASN A 386 -24.03 16.40 -18.46
CA ASN A 386 -22.79 17.10 -18.21
C ASN A 386 -21.67 16.11 -17.81
N TRP A 387 -20.82 15.79 -18.76
CA TRP A 387 -19.71 14.86 -18.51
C TRP A 387 -18.41 15.25 -19.20
N VAL A 388 -17.31 14.72 -18.71
CA VAL A 388 -15.96 14.93 -19.26
C VAL A 388 -15.18 13.63 -19.34
N LEU A 389 -14.35 13.50 -20.36
CA LEU A 389 -13.42 12.39 -20.48
C LEU A 389 -12.22 12.58 -19.56
N ARG A 390 -11.92 11.57 -18.79
CA ARG A 390 -10.72 11.52 -17.94
C ARG A 390 -9.44 11.78 -18.74
N ASN A 391 -8.54 12.58 -18.18
CA ASN A 391 -7.30 13.02 -18.83
C ASN A 391 -7.50 13.93 -20.07
N SER A 392 -8.70 14.46 -20.33
CA SER A 392 -8.93 15.53 -21.28
C SER A 392 -8.48 16.89 -20.75
N PHE A 393 -8.44 17.92 -21.61
CA PHE A 393 -8.18 19.30 -21.19
C PHE A 393 -9.23 19.78 -20.18
N THR A 394 -10.49 19.57 -20.49
CA THR A 394 -11.65 19.94 -19.68
C THR A 394 -11.63 19.22 -18.32
N TYR A 395 -11.28 17.93 -18.30
CA TYR A 395 -11.10 17.18 -17.05
C TYR A 395 -10.12 17.85 -16.08
N TYR A 396 -8.93 18.26 -16.56
CA TYR A 396 -7.96 18.92 -15.69
C TYR A 396 -8.42 20.30 -15.23
N GLN A 397 -9.19 21.00 -16.07
CA GLN A 397 -9.80 22.26 -15.71
C GLN A 397 -10.84 22.10 -14.60
N TYR A 398 -11.73 21.15 -14.73
CA TYR A 398 -12.76 20.84 -13.73
C TYR A 398 -12.15 20.33 -12.43
N MET A 399 -11.27 19.34 -12.49
CA MET A 399 -10.58 18.80 -11.31
C MET A 399 -9.83 19.87 -10.51
N ALA A 400 -9.27 20.89 -11.16
CA ALA A 400 -8.52 21.96 -10.50
C ALA A 400 -9.41 23.04 -9.88
N ARG A 401 -10.68 23.15 -10.31
CA ARG A 401 -11.57 24.26 -9.96
C ARG A 401 -12.84 23.86 -9.22
N ALA A 402 -13.12 22.57 -9.11
CA ALA A 402 -14.32 22.10 -8.45
C ALA A 402 -14.24 22.31 -6.93
N LYS A 403 -15.37 22.74 -6.35
CA LYS A 403 -15.57 22.84 -4.92
C LYS A 403 -15.72 21.44 -4.30
N TYR A 404 -16.42 20.53 -4.96
CA TYR A 404 -16.72 19.21 -4.42
C TYR A 404 -16.22 18.09 -5.35
N TRP A 405 -15.55 17.11 -4.76
CA TRP A 405 -15.18 15.83 -5.39
C TRP A 405 -15.91 14.71 -4.66
N ILE A 406 -16.75 13.96 -5.36
CA ILE A 406 -17.51 12.82 -4.85
C ILE A 406 -17.09 11.57 -5.61
N PHE A 407 -16.18 10.79 -5.03
CA PHE A 407 -15.56 9.64 -5.69
C PHE A 407 -15.58 8.40 -4.82
N ASN A 408 -15.75 7.21 -5.43
CA ASN A 408 -15.70 5.93 -4.73
C ASN A 408 -14.34 5.23 -4.79
N THR A 409 -13.39 5.78 -5.55
CA THR A 409 -12.04 5.24 -5.70
C THR A 409 -10.97 6.29 -5.42
N ARG A 410 -9.78 5.80 -5.02
CA ARG A 410 -8.65 6.67 -4.69
C ARG A 410 -8.09 7.37 -5.93
N GLN A 411 -7.90 8.67 -5.87
CA GLN A 411 -7.28 9.44 -6.94
C GLN A 411 -5.74 9.36 -6.91
N PRO A 412 -5.06 9.53 -8.07
CA PRO A 412 -3.60 9.57 -8.12
C PRO A 412 -3.02 10.70 -7.27
N LEU A 413 -1.98 10.43 -6.47
CA LEU A 413 -1.26 11.42 -5.66
C LEU A 413 -0.70 12.63 -6.44
N SER A 414 -0.66 12.54 -7.77
CA SER A 414 -0.25 13.63 -8.64
C SER A 414 -1.34 14.70 -8.85
N LEU A 415 -2.58 14.36 -8.55
CA LEU A 415 -3.75 15.25 -8.58
C LEU A 415 -4.04 15.70 -7.13
N LYS A 416 -3.13 16.47 -6.56
CA LYS A 416 -3.32 17.03 -5.22
C LYS A 416 -4.44 18.04 -5.24
N LYS A 417 -5.51 17.84 -4.43
CA LYS A 417 -6.63 18.79 -4.34
C LYS A 417 -6.21 20.13 -3.76
N ARG A 418 -6.99 21.17 -3.99
CA ARG A 418 -6.84 22.46 -3.30
C ARG A 418 -7.38 22.35 -1.87
N GLU A 419 -6.94 23.25 -1.00
CA GLU A 419 -7.42 23.29 0.40
C GLU A 419 -8.92 23.57 0.44
N GLU A 420 -9.42 24.44 -0.43
CA GLU A 420 -10.82 24.83 -0.53
C GLU A 420 -11.71 23.74 -1.14
N THR A 421 -11.15 22.74 -1.82
CA THR A 421 -11.89 21.61 -2.40
C THR A 421 -12.26 20.63 -1.30
N ILE A 422 -13.54 20.30 -1.19
CA ILE A 422 -14.08 19.27 -0.31
C ILE A 422 -14.06 17.94 -1.06
N TYR A 423 -13.38 16.95 -0.50
CA TYR A 423 -13.30 15.60 -1.07
C TYR A 423 -14.08 14.62 -0.20
N LEU A 424 -15.22 14.18 -0.70
CA LEU A 424 -15.97 13.05 -0.18
C LEU A 424 -15.49 11.76 -0.84
N GLN A 425 -14.90 10.87 -0.06
CA GLN A 425 -14.65 9.49 -0.44
C GLN A 425 -15.86 8.66 -0.05
N THR A 426 -16.59 8.14 -1.03
CA THR A 426 -17.79 7.36 -0.74
C THR A 426 -17.47 5.88 -0.44
N TRP A 427 -16.25 5.43 -0.78
CA TRP A 427 -15.86 4.03 -0.78
C TRP A 427 -16.84 3.18 -1.64
N HIS A 428 -16.78 1.85 -1.56
CA HIS A 428 -17.54 0.99 -2.46
C HIS A 428 -17.81 -0.43 -1.90
N GLY A 429 -17.81 -0.62 -0.59
CA GLY A 429 -18.16 -1.90 0.03
C GLY A 429 -17.76 -2.03 1.49
N THR A 430 -18.56 -2.75 2.25
CA THR A 430 -18.27 -3.14 3.63
C THR A 430 -17.02 -4.02 3.68
N PRO A 431 -16.06 -3.76 4.57
CA PRO A 431 -14.78 -4.48 4.59
C PRO A 431 -14.94 -5.90 5.13
N LEU A 432 -14.85 -6.87 4.24
CA LEU A 432 -14.75 -8.29 4.58
C LEU A 432 -13.30 -8.72 4.77
N LYS A 433 -12.44 -8.29 3.84
CA LYS A 433 -11.01 -8.65 3.74
C LYS A 433 -10.14 -7.55 4.30
N ARG A 434 -8.96 -7.91 4.81
CA ARG A 434 -7.99 -6.90 5.27
C ARG A 434 -7.64 -5.93 4.15
N LEU A 435 -7.65 -4.65 4.47
CA LEU A 435 -7.51 -3.54 3.53
C LEU A 435 -6.30 -2.67 3.90
N GLY A 436 -5.80 -1.91 2.93
CA GLY A 436 -4.89 -0.79 3.14
C GLY A 436 -3.69 -1.10 4.03
N LEU A 437 -3.63 -0.47 5.19
CA LEU A 437 -2.55 -0.62 6.17
C LEU A 437 -2.61 -1.95 6.94
N ASP A 438 -3.79 -2.54 7.09
CA ASP A 438 -4.01 -3.78 7.83
C ASP A 438 -3.60 -5.04 7.05
N MET A 439 -3.31 -4.91 5.74
CA MET A 439 -2.81 -6.02 4.93
C MET A 439 -1.39 -6.39 5.38
N GLU A 440 -1.14 -7.66 5.68
CA GLU A 440 0.19 -8.16 6.02
C GLU A 440 1.09 -8.18 4.77
N ASP A 441 0.64 -8.83 3.72
CA ASP A 441 1.35 -8.96 2.45
C ASP A 441 0.57 -8.36 1.27
N VAL A 442 1.31 -7.80 0.29
CA VAL A 442 0.74 -7.22 -0.93
C VAL A 442 1.33 -7.92 -2.15
N HIS A 443 0.52 -8.75 -2.78
CA HIS A 443 0.92 -9.56 -3.94
C HIS A 443 0.67 -8.90 -5.31
N MET A 444 0.29 -7.61 -5.32
CA MET A 444 -0.03 -6.90 -6.56
C MET A 444 1.20 -6.63 -7.44
N ALA A 445 1.09 -6.90 -8.74
CA ALA A 445 2.14 -6.68 -9.71
C ALA A 445 2.55 -5.19 -9.83
N GLY A 446 3.84 -4.88 -9.64
CA GLY A 446 4.41 -3.53 -9.83
C GLY A 446 4.45 -2.64 -8.60
N THR A 447 4.09 -3.15 -7.42
CA THR A 447 4.25 -2.48 -6.14
C THR A 447 4.88 -3.42 -5.10
N ASN A 448 5.22 -2.90 -3.93
CA ASN A 448 5.56 -3.68 -2.74
C ASN A 448 4.73 -3.18 -1.56
N ALA A 449 4.67 -3.93 -0.47
CA ALA A 449 3.83 -3.62 0.69
C ALA A 449 4.09 -2.19 1.23
N ILE A 450 5.35 -1.79 1.40
CA ILE A 450 5.72 -0.46 1.91
C ILE A 450 5.19 0.67 1.02
N ARG A 451 5.42 0.54 -0.30
CA ARG A 451 4.98 1.56 -1.24
C ARG A 451 3.46 1.61 -1.36
N TYR A 452 2.80 0.45 -1.33
CA TYR A 452 1.35 0.36 -1.35
C TYR A 452 0.74 1.04 -0.13
N LYS A 453 1.14 0.64 1.09
CA LYS A 453 0.65 1.22 2.34
C LYS A 453 0.91 2.72 2.42
N LYS A 454 2.13 3.17 2.07
CA LYS A 454 2.46 4.60 2.03
C LYS A 454 1.60 5.39 1.05
N ASN A 455 1.38 4.85 -0.15
CA ASN A 455 0.53 5.53 -1.14
C ASN A 455 -0.93 5.55 -0.67
N PHE A 456 -1.39 4.46 -0.06
CA PHE A 456 -2.76 4.37 0.45
C PHE A 456 -3.00 5.40 1.55
N TYR A 457 -2.13 5.41 2.56
CA TYR A 457 -2.18 6.40 3.64
C TYR A 457 -2.19 7.84 3.11
N ASN A 458 -1.22 8.19 2.25
CA ASN A 458 -1.12 9.54 1.70
C ASN A 458 -2.35 9.95 0.86
N GLN A 459 -3.03 8.99 0.22
CA GLN A 459 -4.26 9.27 -0.53
C GLN A 459 -5.45 9.47 0.41
N ALA A 460 -5.53 8.68 1.50
CA ALA A 460 -6.60 8.80 2.48
C ALA A 460 -6.55 10.15 3.25
N GLN A 461 -5.34 10.72 3.45
CA GLN A 461 -5.19 12.04 4.08
C GLN A 461 -5.72 13.21 3.23
N GLU A 462 -5.99 13.00 1.94
CA GLU A 462 -6.59 14.02 1.07
C GLU A 462 -8.13 14.07 1.19
N TRP A 463 -8.78 13.07 1.82
CA TRP A 463 -10.23 13.02 1.98
C TRP A 463 -10.67 13.91 3.15
N ASN A 464 -11.69 14.74 2.95
CA ASN A 464 -12.31 15.50 4.04
C ASN A 464 -13.33 14.62 4.77
N TYR A 465 -14.11 13.87 3.99
CA TYR A 465 -15.15 12.99 4.48
C TYR A 465 -14.98 11.59 3.90
N LEU A 466 -15.32 10.58 4.70
CA LEU A 466 -15.39 9.19 4.28
C LEU A 466 -16.73 8.60 4.71
N ILE A 467 -17.50 8.06 3.76
CA ILE A 467 -18.75 7.36 4.07
C ILE A 467 -18.43 6.00 4.68
N SER A 468 -19.13 5.68 5.76
CA SER A 468 -19.14 4.37 6.39
C SER A 468 -20.57 3.82 6.46
N PRO A 469 -20.79 2.56 6.08
CA PRO A 469 -22.13 1.96 6.11
C PRO A 469 -22.57 1.58 7.54
N ASN A 470 -21.67 1.45 8.50
CA ASN A 470 -21.94 1.01 9.85
C ASN A 470 -20.75 1.18 10.78
N ALA A 471 -20.94 1.05 12.10
CA ALA A 471 -19.90 1.18 13.11
C ALA A 471 -18.72 0.19 12.92
N TYR A 472 -19.00 -1.04 12.50
CA TYR A 472 -17.97 -2.04 12.18
C TYR A 472 -17.02 -1.56 11.08
N SER A 473 -17.56 -0.98 10.00
CA SER A 473 -16.76 -0.43 8.91
C SER A 473 -15.97 0.80 9.36
N SER A 474 -16.56 1.65 10.19
CA SER A 474 -15.91 2.85 10.74
C SER A 474 -14.63 2.51 11.49
N GLU A 475 -14.68 1.52 12.37
CA GLU A 475 -13.50 1.07 13.13
C GLU A 475 -12.39 0.54 12.21
N ILE A 476 -12.76 -0.26 11.21
CA ILE A 476 -11.81 -0.78 10.24
C ILE A 476 -11.22 0.33 9.37
N PHE A 477 -12.02 1.29 8.91
CA PHE A 477 -11.53 2.37 8.06
C PHE A 477 -10.56 3.30 8.79
N LYS A 478 -10.71 3.49 10.12
CA LYS A 478 -9.73 4.20 10.94
C LYS A 478 -8.35 3.54 10.88
N SER A 479 -8.27 2.22 11.08
CA SER A 479 -7.00 1.48 11.05
C SER A 479 -6.49 1.26 9.62
N ALA A 480 -7.32 0.71 8.74
CA ALA A 480 -6.94 0.31 7.39
C ALA A 480 -6.49 1.49 6.50
N PHE A 481 -7.04 2.67 6.73
CA PHE A 481 -6.71 3.88 5.94
C PHE A 481 -5.85 4.88 6.72
N GLY A 482 -5.71 4.69 8.04
CA GLY A 482 -5.13 5.70 8.92
C GLY A 482 -5.92 7.01 8.87
N PHE A 483 -7.25 6.90 8.69
CA PHE A 483 -8.13 8.04 8.46
C PHE A 483 -8.47 8.74 9.77
N GLN A 484 -8.26 10.06 9.82
CA GLN A 484 -8.42 10.87 11.02
C GLN A 484 -9.40 12.05 10.85
N ASN A 485 -9.90 12.27 9.63
CA ASN A 485 -10.88 13.32 9.33
C ASN A 485 -12.31 12.81 9.61
N THR A 486 -13.32 13.49 9.11
CA THR A 486 -14.73 13.22 9.44
C THR A 486 -15.24 11.92 8.78
N MET A 487 -15.61 10.94 9.60
CA MET A 487 -16.31 9.74 9.20
C MET A 487 -17.81 10.00 9.17
N LEU A 488 -18.45 9.81 8.03
CA LEU A 488 -19.89 9.89 7.88
C LEU A 488 -20.48 8.49 8.00
N GLU A 489 -20.93 8.13 9.19
CA GLU A 489 -21.57 6.85 9.47
C GLU A 489 -23.06 6.96 9.16
N THR A 490 -23.40 6.84 7.87
CA THR A 490 -24.70 7.19 7.30
C THR A 490 -25.42 6.05 6.60
N GLY A 491 -24.82 4.88 6.46
CA GLY A 491 -25.23 3.91 5.45
C GLY A 491 -24.64 4.23 4.07
N TYR A 492 -24.90 3.37 3.09
CA TYR A 492 -24.44 3.60 1.71
C TYR A 492 -25.57 4.19 0.84
N PRO A 493 -25.37 5.38 0.23
CA PRO A 493 -26.34 6.00 -0.66
C PRO A 493 -26.88 5.09 -1.76
N ARG A 494 -26.06 4.18 -2.29
CA ARG A 494 -26.49 3.22 -3.34
C ARG A 494 -27.56 2.25 -2.89
N ASN A 495 -27.67 2.01 -1.57
CA ASN A 495 -28.65 1.11 -0.99
C ASN A 495 -30.03 1.76 -0.84
N ASP A 496 -30.14 3.10 -0.97
CA ASP A 496 -31.43 3.80 -0.93
C ASP A 496 -32.41 3.24 -1.99
N LEU A 497 -31.88 2.83 -3.14
CA LEU A 497 -32.65 2.18 -4.19
C LEU A 497 -33.38 0.91 -3.71
N LEU A 498 -32.80 0.17 -2.74
CA LEU A 498 -33.35 -1.07 -2.23
C LEU A 498 -34.57 -0.85 -1.30
N TYR A 499 -34.80 0.39 -0.89
CA TYR A 499 -35.90 0.82 -0.01
C TYR A 499 -36.93 1.70 -0.74
N ALA A 500 -36.74 1.99 -2.03
CA ALA A 500 -37.62 2.86 -2.79
C ALA A 500 -39.05 2.27 -2.96
N ASP A 501 -40.08 3.11 -2.89
CA ASP A 501 -41.47 2.69 -2.94
C ASP A 501 -41.93 2.12 -4.32
N ASN A 502 -41.31 2.56 -5.42
CA ASN A 502 -41.70 2.15 -6.78
C ASN A 502 -40.78 1.08 -7.39
N GLN A 503 -40.46 0.03 -6.64
CA GLN A 503 -39.61 -1.04 -7.14
C GLN A 503 -40.21 -1.87 -8.26
N ALA A 504 -41.54 -2.11 -8.26
CA ALA A 504 -42.21 -3.01 -9.21
C ALA A 504 -42.06 -2.53 -10.68
N GLY A 505 -42.17 -1.23 -10.93
CA GLY A 505 -41.96 -0.63 -12.25
C GLY A 505 -40.51 -0.79 -12.72
N LEU A 506 -39.57 -0.49 -11.87
CA LEU A 506 -38.13 -0.60 -12.14
C LEU A 506 -37.72 -2.07 -12.38
N ILE A 507 -38.22 -3.01 -11.56
CA ILE A 507 -37.98 -4.45 -11.75
C ILE A 507 -38.45 -4.90 -13.15
N SER A 508 -39.64 -4.48 -13.56
CA SER A 508 -40.19 -4.82 -14.89
C SER A 508 -39.34 -4.25 -16.02
N GLU A 509 -38.88 -3.01 -15.87
CA GLU A 509 -38.01 -2.34 -16.86
C GLU A 509 -36.66 -3.08 -16.98
N ILE A 510 -36.02 -3.41 -15.87
CA ILE A 510 -34.74 -4.11 -15.86
C ILE A 510 -34.87 -5.50 -16.47
N LYS A 511 -35.90 -6.28 -16.10
CA LYS A 511 -36.16 -7.60 -16.70
C LYS A 511 -36.35 -7.49 -18.21
N THR A 512 -37.13 -6.51 -18.70
CA THR A 512 -37.34 -6.24 -20.12
C THR A 512 -36.02 -5.87 -20.82
N LYS A 513 -35.25 -4.99 -20.28
CA LYS A 513 -33.92 -4.57 -20.81
C LYS A 513 -32.95 -5.74 -20.95
N LEU A 514 -33.02 -6.69 -20.05
CA LEU A 514 -32.17 -7.90 -20.05
C LEU A 514 -32.79 -9.07 -20.83
N ASN A 515 -33.99 -8.93 -21.41
CA ASN A 515 -34.77 -9.98 -22.10
C ASN A 515 -35.01 -11.21 -21.18
N ILE A 516 -35.26 -10.99 -19.89
CA ILE A 516 -35.56 -12.05 -18.94
C ILE A 516 -37.06 -12.27 -18.90
N PRO A 517 -37.57 -13.51 -19.04
CA PRO A 517 -38.97 -13.81 -18.90
C PRO A 517 -39.53 -13.37 -17.54
N ALA A 518 -40.74 -12.76 -17.56
CA ALA A 518 -41.33 -12.17 -16.36
C ALA A 518 -41.67 -13.20 -15.26
N ASP A 519 -41.99 -14.42 -15.68
CA ASP A 519 -42.38 -15.55 -14.82
C ASP A 519 -41.20 -16.29 -14.16
N LYS A 520 -39.96 -16.06 -14.62
CA LYS A 520 -38.79 -16.72 -14.07
C LYS A 520 -38.29 -16.06 -12.79
N LYS A 521 -37.94 -16.88 -11.81
CA LYS A 521 -37.12 -16.48 -10.66
C LYS A 521 -35.68 -16.32 -11.08
N ILE A 522 -34.93 -15.44 -10.40
CA ILE A 522 -33.59 -15.05 -10.80
C ILE A 522 -32.59 -15.43 -9.72
N VAL A 523 -31.57 -16.17 -10.11
CA VAL A 523 -30.38 -16.44 -9.29
C VAL A 523 -29.23 -15.54 -9.77
N LEU A 524 -28.75 -14.65 -8.94
CA LEU A 524 -27.58 -13.83 -9.23
C LEU A 524 -26.31 -14.52 -8.72
N TYR A 525 -25.39 -14.87 -9.61
CA TYR A 525 -24.07 -15.39 -9.26
C TYR A 525 -23.01 -14.30 -9.40
N ALA A 526 -22.47 -13.87 -8.27
CA ALA A 526 -21.50 -12.76 -8.18
C ALA A 526 -20.22 -13.16 -7.41
N PRO A 527 -19.33 -13.97 -8.01
CA PRO A 527 -18.13 -14.47 -7.34
C PRO A 527 -17.00 -13.45 -7.31
N THR A 528 -16.07 -13.64 -6.36
CA THR A 528 -14.80 -12.90 -6.29
C THR A 528 -13.79 -13.48 -7.28
N TRP A 529 -13.06 -12.61 -7.97
CA TRP A 529 -11.89 -13.03 -8.76
C TRP A 529 -10.72 -13.46 -7.87
N ARG A 530 -9.82 -14.29 -8.40
CA ARG A 530 -8.65 -14.79 -7.66
C ARG A 530 -7.39 -14.02 -8.05
N ASP A 531 -6.72 -13.44 -7.06
CA ASP A 531 -5.51 -12.61 -7.24
C ASP A 531 -4.30 -13.41 -7.77
N ASP A 532 -4.28 -14.72 -7.55
CA ASP A 532 -3.21 -15.64 -7.93
C ASP A 532 -3.42 -16.35 -9.29
N GLU A 533 -4.60 -16.23 -9.90
CA GLU A 533 -4.92 -16.85 -11.18
C GLU A 533 -4.74 -15.87 -12.34
N PHE A 534 -3.48 -15.64 -12.74
CA PHE A 534 -3.17 -14.75 -13.87
C PHE A 534 -2.36 -15.44 -14.98
N ILE A 535 -2.71 -15.15 -16.24
CA ILE A 535 -2.00 -15.63 -17.44
C ILE A 535 -0.84 -14.68 -17.76
N ALA A 536 -1.04 -13.37 -17.63
CA ALA A 536 -0.07 -12.31 -17.87
C ALA A 536 -0.45 -11.06 -17.08
N ARG A 537 0.45 -10.05 -17.00
CA ARG A 537 0.18 -8.79 -16.31
C ARG A 537 -1.12 -8.15 -16.80
N GLY A 538 -2.16 -8.13 -15.94
CA GLY A 538 -3.48 -7.57 -16.23
C GLY A 538 -4.41 -8.49 -17.04
N LYS A 539 -4.06 -9.77 -17.22
CA LYS A 539 -4.93 -10.80 -17.81
C LYS A 539 -5.08 -11.95 -16.83
N TYR A 540 -6.27 -12.12 -16.31
CA TYR A 540 -6.61 -13.15 -15.34
C TYR A 540 -7.37 -14.29 -16.03
N ARG A 541 -7.21 -15.51 -15.51
CA ARG A 541 -8.01 -16.67 -15.91
C ARG A 541 -9.15 -16.81 -14.89
N PHE A 542 -10.31 -17.13 -15.36
CA PHE A 542 -11.42 -17.52 -14.53
C PHE A 542 -12.11 -18.72 -15.20
N ASP A 543 -12.19 -19.80 -14.47
CA ASP A 543 -12.96 -20.98 -14.87
C ASP A 543 -14.24 -20.99 -14.01
N LEU A 544 -15.42 -20.98 -14.65
CA LEU A 544 -16.70 -21.03 -13.95
C LEU A 544 -16.80 -22.36 -13.18
N GLN A 545 -16.93 -22.26 -11.86
CA GLN A 545 -16.96 -23.44 -10.98
C GLN A 545 -18.36 -24.02 -10.82
N LEU A 546 -19.41 -23.21 -11.05
CA LEU A 546 -20.78 -23.69 -11.13
C LEU A 546 -21.01 -24.42 -12.46
N ASN A 547 -21.54 -25.64 -12.40
CA ASN A 547 -21.88 -26.42 -13.57
C ASN A 547 -23.25 -25.97 -14.12
N LEU A 548 -23.23 -25.11 -15.14
CA LEU A 548 -24.46 -24.57 -15.74
C LEU A 548 -25.33 -25.66 -16.40
N ASN A 549 -24.76 -26.77 -16.94
CA ASN A 549 -25.51 -27.86 -17.49
C ASN A 549 -26.40 -28.54 -16.43
N GLU A 550 -25.84 -28.83 -15.25
CA GLU A 550 -26.59 -29.43 -14.14
C GLU A 550 -27.66 -28.47 -13.61
N MET A 551 -27.29 -27.18 -13.46
CA MET A 551 -28.23 -26.16 -13.01
C MET A 551 -29.42 -26.01 -14.00
N GLN A 552 -29.12 -25.93 -15.28
CA GLN A 552 -30.17 -25.81 -16.33
C GLN A 552 -31.09 -27.03 -16.36
N ALA A 553 -30.51 -28.22 -16.24
CA ALA A 553 -31.29 -29.48 -16.27
C ALA A 553 -32.28 -29.60 -15.11
N ARG A 554 -31.94 -29.03 -13.94
CA ARG A 554 -32.78 -29.18 -12.73
C ARG A 554 -33.58 -27.93 -12.37
N LEU A 555 -33.08 -26.75 -12.68
CA LEU A 555 -33.67 -25.47 -12.26
C LEU A 555 -34.25 -24.66 -13.45
N GLY A 556 -33.97 -25.07 -14.71
CA GLY A 556 -34.28 -24.26 -15.90
C GLY A 556 -35.75 -23.98 -16.13
N ASP A 557 -36.67 -24.83 -15.61
CA ASP A 557 -38.12 -24.60 -15.71
C ASP A 557 -38.60 -23.45 -14.84
N GLU A 558 -37.92 -23.13 -13.72
CA GLU A 558 -38.38 -22.13 -12.78
C GLU A 558 -37.43 -20.93 -12.69
N TYR A 559 -36.13 -21.16 -12.87
CA TYR A 559 -35.08 -20.17 -12.63
C TYR A 559 -34.29 -19.82 -13.88
N VAL A 560 -33.71 -18.62 -13.86
CA VAL A 560 -32.62 -18.17 -14.73
C VAL A 560 -31.44 -17.72 -13.90
N VAL A 561 -30.22 -17.77 -14.45
CA VAL A 561 -28.99 -17.41 -13.78
C VAL A 561 -28.38 -16.16 -14.40
N LEU A 562 -28.17 -15.12 -13.59
CA LEU A 562 -27.41 -13.93 -13.97
C LEU A 562 -25.95 -14.09 -13.52
N LEU A 563 -25.01 -14.02 -14.45
CA LEU A 563 -23.58 -14.15 -14.21
C LEU A 563 -22.95 -12.76 -14.14
N ARG A 564 -22.60 -12.30 -12.94
CA ARG A 564 -21.95 -11.00 -12.68
C ARG A 564 -20.50 -11.19 -12.35
N MET A 565 -19.65 -11.29 -13.36
CA MET A 565 -18.21 -11.45 -13.19
C MET A 565 -17.51 -10.12 -12.97
N HIS A 566 -16.37 -10.18 -12.28
CA HIS A 566 -15.52 -9.01 -12.15
C HIS A 566 -14.97 -8.59 -13.52
N TYR A 567 -14.95 -7.29 -13.81
CA TYR A 567 -14.57 -6.73 -15.13
C TYR A 567 -13.19 -7.18 -15.66
N LEU A 568 -12.29 -7.67 -14.81
CA LEU A 568 -10.98 -8.20 -15.21
C LEU A 568 -11.05 -9.58 -15.86
N ILE A 569 -12.15 -10.30 -15.69
CA ILE A 569 -12.35 -11.69 -16.14
C ILE A 569 -13.55 -11.84 -17.12
N ALA A 570 -14.41 -10.85 -17.21
CA ALA A 570 -15.64 -10.87 -18.02
C ALA A 570 -15.44 -11.16 -19.53
N GLN A 571 -14.25 -10.89 -20.08
CA GLN A 571 -14.00 -11.04 -21.53
C GLN A 571 -13.80 -12.50 -22.01
N ASN A 572 -13.74 -13.48 -21.12
CA ASN A 572 -13.36 -14.87 -21.46
C ASN A 572 -14.42 -15.91 -21.05
N MET A 573 -15.64 -15.49 -20.71
CA MET A 573 -16.71 -16.42 -20.32
C MET A 573 -17.46 -16.93 -21.54
N ASP A 574 -17.54 -18.23 -21.67
CA ASP A 574 -18.33 -18.90 -22.69
C ASP A 574 -19.60 -19.50 -22.06
N ILE A 575 -20.77 -18.95 -22.44
CA ILE A 575 -22.10 -19.40 -22.03
C ILE A 575 -22.90 -20.00 -23.19
N SER A 576 -22.21 -20.30 -24.30
CA SER A 576 -22.88 -20.93 -25.46
C SER A 576 -23.53 -22.27 -25.07
N GLY A 577 -24.76 -22.48 -25.54
CA GLY A 577 -25.57 -23.64 -25.17
C GLY A 577 -26.47 -23.46 -23.93
N HIS A 578 -26.42 -22.27 -23.29
CA HIS A 578 -27.28 -21.94 -22.14
C HIS A 578 -28.19 -20.74 -22.40
N GLU A 579 -28.48 -20.45 -23.68
CA GLU A 579 -29.36 -19.37 -24.10
C GLU A 579 -30.73 -19.51 -23.45
N GLY A 580 -31.26 -18.41 -22.90
CA GLY A 580 -32.53 -18.40 -22.19
C GLY A 580 -32.47 -18.88 -20.73
N PHE A 581 -31.34 -19.47 -20.29
CA PHE A 581 -31.12 -19.87 -18.90
C PHE A 581 -30.05 -19.01 -18.23
N ALA A 582 -28.87 -18.82 -18.85
CA ALA A 582 -27.77 -18.03 -18.31
C ALA A 582 -27.60 -16.72 -19.07
N TYR A 583 -27.43 -15.62 -18.35
CA TYR A 583 -27.25 -14.27 -18.88
C TYR A 583 -25.96 -13.65 -18.34
N ASP A 584 -25.05 -13.23 -19.23
CA ASP A 584 -23.89 -12.48 -18.84
C ASP A 584 -24.23 -11.00 -18.59
N VAL A 585 -24.30 -10.63 -17.32
CA VAL A 585 -24.58 -9.25 -16.88
C VAL A 585 -23.32 -8.56 -16.34
N SER A 586 -22.12 -9.06 -16.69
CA SER A 586 -20.84 -8.50 -16.21
C SER A 586 -20.62 -7.06 -16.67
N SER A 587 -21.20 -6.66 -17.81
CA SER A 587 -21.14 -5.29 -18.34
C SER A 587 -22.29 -4.40 -17.89
N TYR A 588 -23.27 -4.91 -17.16
CA TYR A 588 -24.39 -4.12 -16.66
C TYR A 588 -23.91 -2.99 -15.74
N GLY A 589 -24.48 -1.80 -15.83
CA GLY A 589 -23.96 -0.60 -15.19
C GLY A 589 -23.97 -0.67 -13.66
N ASP A 590 -25.13 -0.94 -13.07
CA ASP A 590 -25.36 -0.84 -11.63
C ASP A 590 -25.77 -2.18 -11.01
N ILE A 591 -25.00 -2.64 -10.05
CA ILE A 591 -25.27 -3.92 -9.39
C ILE A 591 -26.50 -3.85 -8.45
N ALA A 592 -26.82 -2.68 -7.90
CA ALA A 592 -28.01 -2.52 -7.04
C ALA A 592 -29.31 -2.81 -7.80
N GLU A 593 -29.36 -2.45 -9.09
CA GLU A 593 -30.48 -2.80 -9.98
C GLU A 593 -30.59 -4.32 -10.20
N LEU A 594 -29.46 -5.04 -10.25
CA LEU A 594 -29.44 -6.50 -10.35
C LEU A 594 -29.88 -7.17 -9.04
N TYR A 595 -29.60 -6.56 -7.89
CA TYR A 595 -30.09 -7.06 -6.60
C TYR A 595 -31.62 -7.02 -6.55
N LEU A 596 -32.24 -5.91 -6.99
CA LEU A 596 -33.69 -5.74 -6.99
C LEU A 596 -34.42 -6.85 -7.70
N ILE A 597 -33.90 -7.29 -8.86
CA ILE A 597 -34.56 -8.31 -9.69
C ILE A 597 -34.23 -9.73 -9.27
N SER A 598 -33.26 -9.95 -8.39
CA SER A 598 -32.74 -11.27 -8.02
C SER A 598 -33.46 -11.84 -6.80
N ASP A 599 -33.93 -13.08 -6.89
CA ASP A 599 -34.59 -13.80 -5.79
C ASP A 599 -33.59 -14.49 -4.87
N ILE A 600 -32.44 -14.91 -5.41
CA ILE A 600 -31.38 -15.62 -4.68
C ILE A 600 -30.03 -15.04 -5.09
N LEU A 601 -29.13 -14.84 -4.11
CA LEU A 601 -27.72 -14.51 -4.37
C LEU A 601 -26.85 -15.75 -4.13
N ILE A 602 -26.04 -16.12 -5.12
CA ILE A 602 -24.89 -17.01 -4.94
C ILE A 602 -23.63 -16.17 -5.01
N THR A 603 -22.82 -16.23 -3.98
CA THR A 603 -21.53 -15.51 -3.92
C THR A 603 -20.49 -16.33 -3.16
N ASP A 604 -19.31 -15.77 -2.97
CA ASP A 604 -18.25 -16.36 -2.18
C ASP A 604 -17.69 -15.32 -1.17
N TYR A 605 -16.47 -14.84 -1.39
CA TYR A 605 -15.81 -13.85 -0.52
C TYR A 605 -16.00 -12.41 -1.01
N SER A 606 -17.06 -12.13 -1.74
CA SER A 606 -17.39 -10.81 -2.26
C SER A 606 -18.19 -10.00 -1.25
N SER A 607 -17.92 -8.70 -1.14
CA SER A 607 -18.70 -7.80 -0.26
C SER A 607 -20.13 -7.53 -0.76
N VAL A 608 -20.53 -8.07 -1.89
CA VAL A 608 -21.89 -7.88 -2.45
C VAL A 608 -23.00 -8.37 -1.53
N PHE A 609 -22.72 -9.39 -0.69
CA PHE A 609 -23.72 -9.93 0.21
C PHE A 609 -24.13 -8.98 1.33
N PHE A 610 -23.28 -8.02 1.70
CA PHE A 610 -23.65 -7.00 2.67
C PHE A 610 -24.76 -6.09 2.13
N ASP A 611 -24.66 -5.67 0.87
CA ASP A 611 -25.69 -4.85 0.24
C ASP A 611 -26.96 -5.67 -0.07
N TYR A 612 -26.80 -6.89 -0.59
CA TYR A 612 -27.92 -7.77 -0.90
C TYR A 612 -28.77 -8.13 0.34
N ALA A 613 -28.14 -8.17 1.52
CA ALA A 613 -28.81 -8.49 2.79
C ALA A 613 -29.97 -7.56 3.11
N HIS A 614 -29.97 -6.30 2.66
CA HIS A 614 -31.06 -5.35 2.85
C HIS A 614 -32.39 -5.84 2.28
N LEU A 615 -32.34 -6.70 1.28
CA LEU A 615 -33.56 -7.28 0.68
C LEU A 615 -34.13 -8.46 1.46
N GLN A 616 -33.42 -8.95 2.46
CA GLN A 616 -33.79 -10.11 3.30
C GLN A 616 -34.14 -11.37 2.47
N ARG A 617 -33.50 -11.53 1.31
CA ARG A 617 -33.65 -12.68 0.40
C ARG A 617 -32.56 -13.72 0.65
N PRO A 618 -32.77 -15.00 0.30
CA PRO A 618 -31.82 -16.07 0.51
C PRO A 618 -30.44 -15.80 -0.13
N MET A 619 -29.37 -16.14 0.61
CA MET A 619 -28.00 -16.11 0.12
C MET A 619 -27.33 -17.47 0.27
N ILE A 620 -26.54 -17.83 -0.72
CA ILE A 620 -25.75 -19.07 -0.77
C ILE A 620 -24.28 -18.70 -0.94
N PHE A 621 -23.42 -19.23 -0.08
CA PHE A 621 -21.98 -19.00 -0.14
C PHE A 621 -21.28 -20.21 -0.79
N PHE A 622 -20.93 -20.06 -2.08
CA PHE A 622 -20.26 -21.11 -2.86
C PHE A 622 -18.74 -21.03 -2.64
N THR A 623 -18.26 -21.76 -1.63
CA THR A 623 -16.92 -21.61 -1.04
C THR A 623 -16.03 -22.83 -1.31
N TYR A 624 -15.93 -23.24 -2.57
CA TYR A 624 -15.16 -24.42 -3.02
C TYR A 624 -13.67 -24.38 -2.67
N ASP A 625 -13.11 -23.21 -2.33
CA ASP A 625 -11.69 -22.99 -2.03
C ASP A 625 -11.43 -22.23 -0.72
N LEU A 626 -12.34 -22.28 0.27
CA LEU A 626 -12.30 -21.48 1.51
C LEU A 626 -10.96 -21.58 2.25
N GLU A 627 -10.42 -22.76 2.44
CA GLU A 627 -9.17 -22.99 3.16
C GLU A 627 -7.98 -22.32 2.46
N LYS A 628 -7.91 -22.42 1.14
CA LYS A 628 -6.89 -21.73 0.31
C LYS A 628 -7.04 -20.21 0.41
N TYR A 629 -8.29 -19.75 0.34
CA TYR A 629 -8.57 -18.31 0.34
C TYR A 629 -8.25 -17.64 1.68
N ALA A 630 -8.68 -18.24 2.79
CA ALA A 630 -8.47 -17.73 4.14
C ALA A 630 -6.98 -17.70 4.53
N SER A 631 -6.22 -18.74 4.16
CA SER A 631 -4.82 -18.88 4.60
C SER A 631 -3.79 -18.17 3.72
N THR A 632 -4.09 -17.95 2.41
CA THR A 632 -3.05 -17.60 1.44
C THR A 632 -3.19 -16.19 0.85
N LEU A 633 -4.42 -15.64 0.73
CA LEU A 633 -4.63 -14.44 -0.08
C LEU A 633 -4.70 -13.13 0.73
N ARG A 634 -5.66 -12.93 1.64
CA ARG A 634 -5.81 -11.63 2.32
C ARG A 634 -6.18 -11.68 3.80
N GLY A 635 -6.74 -12.79 4.30
CA GLY A 635 -7.36 -12.87 5.62
C GLY A 635 -8.67 -12.07 5.72
N PHE A 636 -9.50 -12.44 6.67
CA PHE A 636 -10.78 -11.78 6.94
C PHE A 636 -10.69 -10.94 8.22
N TYR A 637 -11.59 -9.97 8.38
CA TYR A 637 -11.73 -9.19 9.60
C TYR A 637 -12.59 -9.88 10.68
N PHE A 638 -13.34 -10.92 10.30
CA PHE A 638 -14.15 -11.74 11.21
C PHE A 638 -14.13 -13.21 10.76
N ASP A 639 -14.64 -14.09 11.60
CA ASP A 639 -14.85 -15.49 11.25
C ASP A 639 -15.98 -15.60 10.21
N PHE A 640 -15.60 -15.96 8.99
CA PHE A 640 -16.51 -16.00 7.86
C PHE A 640 -17.63 -17.04 8.06
N GLU A 641 -17.31 -18.23 8.60
CA GLU A 641 -18.26 -19.32 8.80
C GLU A 641 -19.30 -18.99 9.88
N GLU A 642 -18.89 -18.26 10.92
CA GLU A 642 -19.78 -17.86 12.01
C GLU A 642 -20.76 -16.77 11.61
N VAL A 643 -20.34 -15.82 10.76
CA VAL A 643 -21.05 -14.56 10.54
C VAL A 643 -21.96 -14.57 9.33
N VAL A 644 -21.60 -15.27 8.25
CA VAL A 644 -22.40 -15.19 7.00
C VAL A 644 -23.81 -15.79 7.16
N PRO A 645 -24.85 -15.12 6.61
CA PRO A 645 -26.25 -15.48 6.86
C PRO A 645 -26.80 -16.51 5.83
N GLY A 646 -26.04 -17.55 5.54
CA GLY A 646 -26.44 -18.60 4.60
C GLY A 646 -25.51 -19.80 4.62
N PRO A 647 -25.82 -20.88 3.88
CA PRO A 647 -25.01 -22.07 3.83
C PRO A 647 -23.68 -21.86 3.09
N LEU A 648 -22.63 -22.51 3.58
CA LEU A 648 -21.35 -22.64 2.89
C LEU A 648 -21.37 -23.97 2.11
N LEU A 649 -21.41 -23.89 0.79
CA LEU A 649 -21.49 -25.04 -0.11
C LEU A 649 -20.24 -25.10 -1.00
N LYS A 650 -19.79 -26.32 -1.32
CA LYS A 650 -18.54 -26.54 -2.06
C LYS A 650 -18.75 -27.14 -3.45
N GLU A 651 -19.93 -27.71 -3.70
CA GLU A 651 -20.26 -28.42 -4.96
C GLU A 651 -21.55 -27.91 -5.58
N THR A 652 -21.63 -27.91 -6.90
CA THR A 652 -22.80 -27.45 -7.65
C THR A 652 -24.08 -28.18 -7.25
N ASN A 653 -24.01 -29.51 -7.04
CA ASN A 653 -25.17 -30.29 -6.64
C ASN A 653 -25.74 -29.84 -5.30
N GLN A 654 -24.87 -29.50 -4.33
CA GLN A 654 -25.31 -28.96 -3.04
C GLN A 654 -26.05 -27.64 -3.19
N VAL A 655 -25.58 -26.78 -4.11
CA VAL A 655 -26.24 -25.49 -4.43
C VAL A 655 -27.61 -25.74 -5.04
N ILE A 656 -27.73 -26.64 -6.00
CA ILE A 656 -29.00 -27.00 -6.63
C ILE A 656 -29.97 -27.58 -5.60
N ASP A 657 -29.55 -28.57 -4.81
CA ASP A 657 -30.38 -29.21 -3.77
C ASP A 657 -30.84 -28.21 -2.69
N TYR A 658 -30.07 -27.14 -2.47
CA TYR A 658 -30.47 -26.08 -1.56
C TYR A 658 -31.54 -25.19 -2.20
N ILE A 659 -31.37 -24.81 -3.48
CA ILE A 659 -32.32 -23.96 -4.22
C ILE A 659 -33.66 -24.67 -4.34
N GLU A 660 -33.72 -25.95 -4.70
CA GLU A 660 -34.96 -26.74 -4.80
C GLU A 660 -35.76 -26.79 -3.48
N GLN A 661 -35.09 -26.62 -2.36
CA GLN A 661 -35.70 -26.65 -1.03
C GLN A 661 -35.54 -25.31 -0.28
N ILE A 662 -35.43 -24.21 -1.05
CA ILE A 662 -35.05 -22.90 -0.51
C ILE A 662 -35.98 -22.41 0.60
N ASP A 663 -37.29 -22.59 0.45
CA ASP A 663 -38.33 -22.11 1.36
C ASP A 663 -38.23 -22.77 2.74
N THR A 664 -37.79 -24.03 2.81
CA THR A 664 -37.63 -24.77 4.07
C THR A 664 -36.22 -24.61 4.65
N LYS A 665 -35.19 -24.65 3.81
CA LYS A 665 -33.80 -24.62 4.26
C LYS A 665 -33.34 -23.22 4.69
N SER A 666 -33.88 -22.15 4.13
CA SER A 666 -33.54 -20.77 4.48
C SER A 666 -33.92 -20.42 5.93
N VAL A 667 -35.01 -21.02 6.44
CA VAL A 667 -35.48 -20.81 7.82
C VAL A 667 -34.39 -21.12 8.86
N ALA A 668 -33.56 -22.14 8.58
CA ALA A 668 -32.48 -22.51 9.50
C ALA A 668 -31.39 -21.41 9.66
N TYR A 669 -31.34 -20.45 8.77
CA TYR A 669 -30.39 -19.34 8.82
C TYR A 669 -30.99 -18.03 9.31
N GLN A 670 -32.30 -17.98 9.63
CA GLN A 670 -33.00 -16.74 9.97
C GLN A 670 -32.34 -16.02 11.17
N GLU A 671 -32.03 -16.71 12.23
CA GLU A 671 -31.38 -16.12 13.41
C GLU A 671 -29.98 -15.54 13.11
N LYS A 672 -29.21 -16.21 12.22
CA LYS A 672 -27.94 -15.66 11.74
C LYS A 672 -28.16 -14.44 10.87
N TYR A 673 -29.19 -14.47 10.05
CA TYR A 673 -29.55 -13.35 9.17
C TYR A 673 -29.94 -12.12 9.97
N ASP A 674 -30.78 -12.29 11.01
CA ASP A 674 -31.22 -11.19 11.87
C ASP A 674 -30.03 -10.54 12.59
N ARG A 675 -29.11 -11.34 13.16
CA ARG A 675 -27.87 -10.84 13.74
C ARG A 675 -26.95 -10.13 12.73
N PHE A 676 -26.96 -10.62 11.51
CA PHE A 676 -26.20 -10.00 10.43
C PHE A 676 -26.77 -8.63 10.05
N LEU A 677 -28.09 -8.51 9.92
CA LEU A 677 -28.79 -7.25 9.65
C LEU A 677 -28.54 -6.22 10.76
N GLU A 678 -28.69 -6.62 12.01
CA GLU A 678 -28.42 -5.75 13.15
C GLU A 678 -26.99 -5.21 13.14
N ARG A 679 -26.03 -6.06 12.81
CA ARG A 679 -24.60 -5.69 12.85
C ARG A 679 -24.17 -4.84 11.65
N PHE A 680 -24.68 -5.09 10.47
CA PHE A 680 -24.13 -4.53 9.23
C PHE A 680 -25.10 -3.65 8.44
N CYS A 681 -26.40 -3.76 8.67
CA CYS A 681 -27.42 -3.11 7.84
C CYS A 681 -28.30 -2.11 8.62
N SER A 682 -28.00 -1.85 9.90
CA SER A 682 -28.87 -1.10 10.81
C SER A 682 -29.04 0.39 10.47
N LEU A 683 -28.18 0.96 9.63
CA LEU A 683 -28.22 2.38 9.27
C LEU A 683 -28.91 2.68 7.94
N ASP A 684 -29.03 1.68 7.07
CA ASP A 684 -29.64 1.87 5.75
C ASP A 684 -31.17 1.75 5.88
N ASP A 685 -31.87 2.84 5.58
CA ASP A 685 -33.34 2.98 5.66
C ASP A 685 -33.94 3.67 4.41
N GLY A 686 -33.11 3.85 3.36
CA GLY A 686 -33.49 4.55 2.14
C GLY A 686 -33.21 6.05 2.16
N THR A 687 -32.58 6.58 3.22
CA THR A 687 -32.28 8.03 3.36
C THR A 687 -30.79 8.34 3.54
N ALA A 688 -29.90 7.38 3.22
CA ALA A 688 -28.45 7.57 3.37
C ALA A 688 -27.92 8.72 2.49
N SER A 689 -28.45 8.91 1.29
CA SER A 689 -28.11 10.05 0.41
C SER A 689 -28.43 11.37 1.07
N GLU A 690 -29.60 11.50 1.68
CA GLU A 690 -30.05 12.71 2.36
C GLU A 690 -29.15 13.04 3.56
N ARG A 691 -28.82 12.05 4.40
CA ARG A 691 -27.91 12.22 5.53
C ARG A 691 -26.53 12.69 5.10
N VAL A 692 -25.96 12.11 4.04
CA VAL A 692 -24.65 12.50 3.51
C VAL A 692 -24.68 13.93 2.98
N LEU A 693 -25.73 14.31 2.24
CA LEU A 693 -25.83 15.63 1.62
C LEU A 693 -26.13 16.74 2.62
N ALA A 694 -26.85 16.45 3.69
CA ALA A 694 -27.07 17.40 4.79
C ALA A 694 -25.72 17.84 5.44
N GLU A 695 -24.75 16.94 5.56
CA GLU A 695 -23.41 17.26 6.06
C GLU A 695 -22.55 18.05 5.06
N LEU A 696 -22.74 17.80 3.76
CA LEU A 696 -21.97 18.50 2.72
C LEU A 696 -22.53 19.88 2.36
N PHE A 697 -23.84 20.05 2.48
CA PHE A 697 -24.59 21.27 2.08
C PHE A 697 -25.50 21.77 3.23
N PRO A 698 -24.96 22.15 4.40
CA PRO A 698 -25.74 22.41 5.60
C PRO A 698 -26.69 23.63 5.51
N ASN A 699 -26.53 24.50 4.51
CA ASN A 699 -27.33 25.75 4.42
C ASN A 699 -28.49 25.71 3.42
N THR A 700 -28.83 24.53 2.86
CA THR A 700 -29.86 24.44 1.81
C THR A 700 -31.21 23.89 2.33
N THR A 701 -31.34 23.55 3.61
CA THR A 701 -32.54 22.93 4.19
C THR A 701 -33.56 23.86 4.82
N HIS A 702 -33.45 25.19 4.72
CA HIS A 702 -34.44 26.12 5.27
C HIS A 702 -34.84 27.22 4.31
N SER A 703 -35.71 26.91 3.35
CA SER A 703 -36.58 27.93 2.72
C SER A 703 -37.84 27.31 2.12
N THR A 704 -38.67 26.66 2.94
CA THR A 704 -40.11 26.50 2.71
C THR A 704 -40.73 26.05 4.02
N ILE A 705 -41.24 26.97 4.76
CA ILE A 705 -42.47 26.95 5.61
C ILE A 705 -42.50 28.26 6.40
N ASP A 706 -43.65 28.90 6.31
CA ASP A 706 -44.14 30.05 7.06
C ASP A 706 -43.97 31.43 6.41
N ASP A 707 -44.98 31.75 5.59
CA ASP A 707 -45.69 33.01 5.69
C ASP A 707 -47.12 32.87 5.11
N GLU A 708 -48.00 32.22 5.83
CA GLU A 708 -49.43 32.42 5.78
C GLU A 708 -49.95 32.58 7.21
N THR A 709 -49.83 33.78 7.69
CA THR A 709 -50.70 34.26 8.81
C THR A 709 -51.35 35.55 8.36
N THR A 710 -52.49 35.41 7.74
CA THR A 710 -53.77 36.11 8.06
C THR A 710 -53.62 37.42 8.79
N ASP A 711 -53.73 38.53 8.03
CA ASP A 711 -54.36 39.75 8.53
C ASP A 711 -55.89 39.65 8.37
N THR A 712 -56.59 39.55 9.48
CA THR A 712 -57.98 39.97 9.63
C THR A 712 -58.13 40.69 10.98
N GLU A 713 -58.45 41.97 10.84
CA GLU A 713 -58.93 43.06 11.70
C GLU A 713 -57.89 44.00 12.28
#